data_62b20e7844ef3fb7acb5ce6f7c3f4b23
#
_entry.id   62b20e7844ef3fb7acb5ce6f7c3f4b23
#
_cell.length_a   1.000
_cell.length_b   1.000
_cell.length_c   1.000
_cell.angle_alpha   90.00
_cell.angle_beta   90.00
_cell.angle_gamma   90.00
#
_symmetry.space_group_name_H-M   'P 1'
#
loop_
_entity.id
_entity.type
_entity.pdbx_description
1 polymer ?
#
loop_
_entity_poly.entity_id
_entity_poly.type
_entity_poly.pdbx_seq_one_letter_code
_entity_poly.pdbx_strand_id
1 'polypeptide(L)'
;MPGITIIEKDYLDKAHACWLGKTIGGTLGRPLEGRRGPHRLTFYRPIPHRASENDELDIQLVWMHALRERGVELTSRDLALEWRDHVIYWFDEFRFARSNFNKGLVPPISGWFNNWFKGASRGAIRSEIWALIAPGSPATAVEYAYRDAIIDHTDEGVYGAMFLAAIQSAAFVTSDVKKLLKIGLSAIPEECRVSRAVQEVIAWRKKQMSLLEARRKLLEEHGSANFSDAPQNMGIIVLGWLYGEGDFERGILATVNCGLDSASNSGAIGSILGIAGGRDGIPVNWQAPIKGRITPGRGIVGFDAPRDVEVLTERCLELARAVLEKRDTGVSLPSTKPKGYRRTVPAGFSDGLSPTELTDGDRLTEEHQLGAASLKIRYTGYPTISYDKPAEMELTVTNTSEKGIEGHIDFTVPWGWQVEPEEGFDFSIRKRGKPASMKLALRVEEKDVQLLPINPVSAQVSIKGQQQPVNVEFSLLGERRWLIAGPYGKKGERAYERVYLPEKAIAERKPSGKVVFKKASFPEFLMDVNPFFGSKKEGVIYAFGWFYSSRKRDLRMFVSCNDGIKVWLNDRIVLARHNHRPIRPPDYRSDIQVLRGWNRLLLKIARCGEPVHLHFYFGDRKNHVFDDLIDTYFPGEVLAFAG
;
A
#
# COMPACT_ATOMS: atom_id res chain seq x y z
N MET A 1 -17.67 -1.61 32.18
CA MET A 1 -17.54 -3.07 31.93
C MET A 1 -16.46 -3.63 32.84
N PRO A 2 -16.51 -4.90 33.27
CA PRO A 2 -15.36 -5.45 34.02
C PRO A 2 -14.13 -5.37 33.13
N GLY A 3 -13.08 -4.67 33.60
CA GLY A 3 -11.86 -4.44 32.84
C GLY A 3 -11.03 -5.70 32.65
N ILE A 4 -10.25 -5.74 31.59
CA ILE A 4 -9.25 -6.79 31.34
C ILE A 4 -7.99 -6.45 32.14
N THR A 5 -7.47 -7.40 32.87
CA THR A 5 -6.19 -7.27 33.57
C THR A 5 -5.18 -8.24 33.01
N ILE A 6 -4.06 -7.74 32.49
CA ILE A 6 -2.91 -8.53 32.05
C ILE A 6 -1.76 -8.19 33.01
N ILE A 7 -1.20 -9.20 33.69
CA ILE A 7 -0.07 -8.96 34.59
C ILE A 7 1.17 -8.63 33.77
N GLU A 8 1.95 -7.64 34.20
CA GLU A 8 3.17 -7.21 33.49
C GLU A 8 4.10 -8.37 33.14
N LYS A 9 4.32 -9.29 34.07
CA LYS A 9 5.14 -10.50 33.82
C LYS A 9 4.57 -11.34 32.66
N ASP A 10 3.25 -11.51 32.61
CA ASP A 10 2.58 -12.27 31.54
C ASP A 10 2.65 -11.51 30.21
N TYR A 11 2.57 -10.16 30.26
CA TYR A 11 2.76 -9.33 29.09
C TYR A 11 4.17 -9.48 28.53
N LEU A 12 5.21 -9.31 29.36
CA LEU A 12 6.61 -9.41 28.96
C LEU A 12 6.95 -10.77 28.37
N ASP A 13 6.44 -11.85 28.97
CA ASP A 13 6.61 -13.21 28.46
C ASP A 13 6.04 -13.37 27.05
N LYS A 14 4.79 -12.94 26.83
CA LYS A 14 4.09 -13.02 25.56
C LYS A 14 4.67 -12.07 24.50
N ALA A 15 5.02 -10.85 24.85
CA ALA A 15 5.60 -9.87 23.94
C ALA A 15 7.01 -10.31 23.47
N HIS A 16 7.83 -10.85 24.38
CA HIS A 16 9.11 -11.44 24.01
C HIS A 16 8.93 -12.63 23.05
N ALA A 17 7.99 -13.54 23.37
CA ALA A 17 7.69 -14.70 22.53
C ALA A 17 7.14 -14.29 21.15
N CYS A 18 6.39 -13.19 21.05
CA CYS A 18 5.95 -12.59 19.79
C CYS A 18 7.14 -12.24 18.91
N TRP A 19 8.06 -11.42 19.40
CA TRP A 19 9.24 -10.98 18.64
C TRP A 19 10.17 -12.12 18.28
N LEU A 20 10.37 -13.04 19.21
CA LEU A 20 11.19 -14.23 18.98
C LEU A 20 10.55 -15.14 17.93
N GLY A 21 9.25 -15.40 18.01
CA GLY A 21 8.51 -16.21 17.05
C GLY A 21 8.50 -15.59 15.66
N LYS A 22 8.29 -14.25 15.56
CA LYS A 22 8.43 -13.47 14.32
C LYS A 22 9.81 -13.67 13.68
N THR A 23 10.85 -13.53 14.49
CA THR A 23 12.24 -13.62 14.03
C THR A 23 12.60 -15.04 13.58
N ILE A 24 12.16 -16.07 14.33
CA ILE A 24 12.34 -17.49 13.98
C ILE A 24 11.67 -17.80 12.65
N GLY A 25 10.36 -17.48 12.52
CA GLY A 25 9.59 -17.76 11.32
C GLY A 25 10.13 -17.02 10.09
N GLY A 26 10.46 -15.74 10.23
CA GLY A 26 11.07 -14.94 9.17
C GLY A 26 12.41 -15.51 8.69
N THR A 27 13.28 -15.92 9.63
CA THR A 27 14.58 -16.54 9.31
C THR A 27 14.42 -17.91 8.65
N LEU A 28 13.44 -18.71 9.09
CA LEU A 28 13.11 -20.01 8.50
C LEU A 28 12.66 -19.88 7.04
N GLY A 29 11.77 -18.93 6.78
CA GLY A 29 11.16 -18.73 5.45
C GLY A 29 12.04 -18.02 4.45
N ARG A 30 13.01 -17.19 4.89
CA ARG A 30 13.83 -16.32 4.02
C ARG A 30 14.45 -17.02 2.81
N PRO A 31 15.03 -18.24 2.90
CA PRO A 31 15.61 -18.94 1.74
C PRO A 31 14.57 -19.38 0.70
N LEU A 32 13.30 -19.40 1.04
CA LEU A 32 12.20 -19.85 0.18
C LEU A 32 11.29 -18.72 -0.30
N GLU A 33 11.61 -17.49 0.04
CA GLU A 33 10.82 -16.31 -0.29
C GLU A 33 10.53 -16.22 -1.80
N GLY A 34 9.26 -16.01 -2.17
CA GLY A 34 8.79 -15.97 -3.54
C GLY A 34 8.71 -17.31 -4.27
N ARG A 35 9.13 -18.41 -3.64
CA ARG A 35 9.05 -19.75 -4.23
C ARG A 35 7.67 -20.36 -3.99
N ARG A 36 7.06 -20.86 -5.05
CA ARG A 36 5.64 -21.27 -5.05
C ARG A 36 5.30 -22.46 -4.15
N GLY A 37 6.27 -23.34 -3.84
CA GLY A 37 6.03 -24.56 -3.06
C GLY A 37 5.14 -25.61 -3.76
N PRO A 38 4.68 -26.70 -3.07
CA PRO A 38 4.96 -26.98 -1.67
C PRO A 38 6.42 -27.38 -1.43
N HIS A 39 6.93 -27.02 -0.25
CA HIS A 39 8.28 -27.39 0.19
C HIS A 39 8.21 -28.55 1.20
N ARG A 40 9.38 -29.01 1.70
CA ARG A 40 9.51 -30.11 2.66
C ARG A 40 10.59 -29.81 3.70
N LEU A 41 10.55 -28.60 4.28
CA LEU A 41 11.43 -28.28 5.39
C LEU A 41 10.96 -29.00 6.66
N THR A 42 11.92 -29.41 7.47
CA THR A 42 11.72 -29.96 8.81
C THR A 42 12.46 -29.16 9.88
N PHE A 43 13.33 -28.26 9.47
CA PHE A 43 14.11 -27.33 10.28
C PHE A 43 14.75 -26.26 9.41
N TYR A 44 15.54 -25.35 9.99
CA TYR A 44 16.34 -24.40 9.23
C TYR A 44 17.26 -25.07 8.21
N ARG A 45 17.30 -24.53 6.99
CA ARG A 45 18.17 -25.03 5.95
C ARG A 45 18.65 -23.87 5.04
N PRO A 46 19.92 -23.42 5.19
CA PRO A 46 20.93 -23.84 6.18
C PRO A 46 20.58 -23.39 7.60
N ILE A 47 21.22 -23.98 8.62
CA ILE A 47 21.09 -23.51 10.00
C ILE A 47 21.73 -22.12 10.08
N PRO A 48 20.99 -21.08 10.53
CA PRO A 48 21.49 -19.72 10.57
C PRO A 48 22.48 -19.51 11.72
N HIS A 49 23.42 -18.59 11.55
CA HIS A 49 24.30 -18.13 12.63
C HIS A 49 23.74 -16.93 13.38
N ARG A 50 22.72 -16.28 12.81
CA ARG A 50 22.00 -15.11 13.34
C ARG A 50 20.63 -15.01 12.66
N ALA A 51 19.76 -14.18 13.21
CA ALA A 51 18.51 -13.81 12.55
C ALA A 51 18.75 -13.18 11.17
N SER A 52 17.92 -13.51 10.21
CA SER A 52 17.90 -12.83 8.90
C SER A 52 17.37 -11.41 9.03
N GLU A 53 17.86 -10.51 8.17
CA GLU A 53 17.20 -9.21 7.95
C GLU A 53 15.75 -9.44 7.51
N ASN A 54 14.85 -8.62 8.04
CA ASN A 54 13.41 -8.73 7.79
C ASN A 54 12.82 -7.32 7.67
N ASP A 55 12.42 -6.95 6.46
CA ASP A 55 11.93 -5.61 6.13
C ASP A 55 10.61 -5.27 6.85
N GLU A 56 9.74 -6.24 7.14
CA GLU A 56 8.52 -6.02 7.90
C GLU A 56 8.81 -5.75 9.39
N LEU A 57 9.86 -6.35 9.94
CA LEU A 57 10.33 -6.00 11.28
C LEU A 57 10.98 -4.62 11.30
N ASP A 58 11.74 -4.27 10.25
CA ASP A 58 12.37 -2.96 10.10
C ASP A 58 11.34 -1.84 10.15
N ILE A 59 10.22 -1.98 9.45
CA ILE A 59 9.14 -0.99 9.50
C ILE A 59 8.56 -0.87 10.91
N GLN A 60 8.42 -1.96 11.65
CA GLN A 60 7.95 -1.90 13.03
C GLN A 60 8.94 -1.19 13.97
N LEU A 61 10.25 -1.27 13.69
CA LEU A 61 11.26 -0.47 14.40
C LEU A 61 11.11 1.03 14.11
N VAL A 62 10.77 1.40 12.88
CA VAL A 62 10.43 2.78 12.50
C VAL A 62 9.17 3.24 13.24
N TRP A 63 8.13 2.40 13.32
CA TRP A 63 6.90 2.71 14.06
C TRP A 63 7.15 2.87 15.56
N MET A 64 8.01 2.05 16.13
CA MET A 64 8.44 2.22 17.52
C MET A 64 9.18 3.55 17.73
N HIS A 65 10.04 3.95 16.80
CA HIS A 65 10.69 5.26 16.80
C HIS A 65 9.64 6.38 16.72
N ALA A 66 8.71 6.32 15.78
CA ALA A 66 7.63 7.30 15.63
C ALA A 66 6.80 7.49 16.92
N LEU A 67 6.40 6.37 17.56
CA LEU A 67 5.64 6.39 18.82
C LEU A 67 6.41 7.06 19.97
N ARG A 68 7.72 6.89 20.01
CA ARG A 68 8.57 7.49 21.04
C ARG A 68 8.83 8.98 20.82
N GLU A 69 9.02 9.39 19.56
CA GLU A 69 9.35 10.78 19.21
C GLU A 69 8.11 11.67 19.13
N ARG A 70 6.98 11.14 18.65
CA ARG A 70 5.74 11.91 18.40
C ARG A 70 4.62 11.62 19.39
N GLY A 71 4.80 10.59 20.24
CA GLY A 71 3.77 10.13 21.17
C GLY A 71 2.82 9.13 20.54
N VAL A 72 1.82 8.69 21.34
CA VAL A 72 0.95 7.54 20.96
C VAL A 72 -0.28 7.93 20.11
N GLU A 73 -0.54 9.21 19.90
CA GLU A 73 -1.69 9.70 19.10
C GLU A 73 -1.31 9.93 17.62
N LEU A 74 -0.57 8.97 17.03
CA LEU A 74 -0.10 9.07 15.64
C LEU A 74 -1.25 9.00 14.63
N THR A 75 -1.20 9.87 13.63
CA THR A 75 -2.02 9.81 12.42
C THR A 75 -1.29 9.03 11.31
N SER A 76 -2.00 8.64 10.26
CA SER A 76 -1.38 8.05 9.06
C SER A 76 -0.38 9.00 8.41
N ARG A 77 -0.61 10.32 8.51
CA ARG A 77 0.31 11.34 8.02
C ARG A 77 1.60 11.37 8.81
N ASP A 78 1.54 11.26 10.15
CA ASP A 78 2.74 11.17 10.99
C ASP A 78 3.57 9.95 10.65
N LEU A 79 2.93 8.80 10.47
CA LEU A 79 3.58 7.57 10.05
C LEU A 79 4.17 7.69 8.64
N ALA A 80 3.50 8.38 7.70
CA ALA A 80 4.03 8.63 6.37
C ALA A 80 5.27 9.54 6.38
N LEU A 81 5.33 10.53 7.29
CA LEU A 81 6.50 11.37 7.49
C LEU A 81 7.68 10.55 8.03
N GLU A 82 7.46 9.70 9.03
CA GLU A 82 8.49 8.78 9.54
C GLU A 82 8.98 7.82 8.45
N TRP A 83 8.06 7.29 7.65
CA TRP A 83 8.43 6.47 6.50
C TRP A 83 9.32 7.23 5.52
N ARG A 84 8.93 8.43 5.11
CA ARG A 84 9.70 9.25 4.17
C ARG A 84 11.12 9.51 4.66
N ASP A 85 11.27 9.78 5.94
CA ASP A 85 12.53 10.20 6.55
C ASP A 85 13.44 9.02 6.91
N HIS A 86 12.87 7.86 7.25
CA HIS A 86 13.61 6.72 7.80
C HIS A 86 13.61 5.45 6.95
N VAL A 87 12.72 5.30 5.94
CA VAL A 87 12.64 4.11 5.10
C VAL A 87 13.19 4.40 3.71
N ILE A 88 14.27 3.71 3.31
CA ILE A 88 14.92 3.89 2.00
C ILE A 88 14.76 2.68 1.06
N TYR A 89 13.82 1.79 1.35
CA TYR A 89 13.45 0.70 0.46
C TYR A 89 12.75 1.20 -0.82
N TRP A 90 13.11 0.59 -1.98
CA TRP A 90 12.55 0.91 -3.29
C TRP A 90 12.12 -0.34 -4.04
N PHE A 91 11.29 -1.17 -3.43
CA PHE A 91 10.73 -2.36 -4.07
C PHE A 91 9.23 -2.45 -3.80
N ASP A 92 8.52 -3.17 -4.64
CA ASP A 92 7.09 -3.46 -4.57
C ASP A 92 6.24 -2.23 -4.15
N GLU A 93 5.36 -2.32 -3.16
CA GLU A 93 4.52 -1.22 -2.67
C GLU A 93 5.34 -0.07 -2.07
N PHE A 94 6.48 -0.36 -1.42
CA PHE A 94 7.32 0.65 -0.78
C PHE A 94 7.80 1.72 -1.78
N ARG A 95 8.18 1.30 -3.00
CA ARG A 95 8.60 2.27 -4.02
C ARG A 95 7.47 3.17 -4.49
N PHE A 96 6.24 2.64 -4.59
CA PHE A 96 5.10 3.42 -5.05
C PHE A 96 4.63 4.39 -3.99
N ALA A 97 4.53 3.96 -2.72
CA ALA A 97 4.23 4.86 -1.61
C ALA A 97 5.27 5.99 -1.51
N ARG A 98 6.57 5.65 -1.56
CA ARG A 98 7.64 6.66 -1.53
C ARG A 98 7.60 7.60 -2.75
N SER A 99 7.34 7.07 -3.95
CA SER A 99 7.14 7.90 -5.15
C SER A 99 5.96 8.85 -4.95
N ASN A 100 4.85 8.38 -4.37
CA ASN A 100 3.67 9.19 -4.11
C ASN A 100 3.95 10.29 -3.06
N PHE A 101 4.71 10.00 -1.99
CA PHE A 101 5.15 11.03 -1.04
C PHE A 101 5.98 12.12 -1.70
N ASN A 102 6.90 11.74 -2.62
CA ASN A 102 7.72 12.70 -3.36
C ASN A 102 6.88 13.60 -4.29
N LYS A 103 5.66 13.19 -4.63
CA LYS A 103 4.69 13.95 -5.42
C LYS A 103 3.73 14.78 -4.58
N GLY A 104 3.87 14.75 -3.26
CA GLY A 104 2.95 15.41 -2.33
C GLY A 104 1.64 14.67 -2.07
N LEU A 105 1.52 13.41 -2.53
CA LEU A 105 0.36 12.57 -2.23
C LEU A 105 0.55 11.90 -0.86
N VAL A 106 -0.44 12.05 0.01
CA VAL A 106 -0.41 11.51 1.38
C VAL A 106 -1.40 10.35 1.55
N PRO A 107 -1.32 9.58 2.67
CA PRO A 107 -2.32 8.56 2.95
C PRO A 107 -3.74 9.14 3.01
N PRO A 108 -4.72 8.39 2.53
CA PRO A 108 -4.66 7.03 1.97
C PRO A 108 -4.28 6.99 0.47
N ILE A 109 -4.21 8.13 -0.21
CA ILE A 109 -3.96 8.21 -1.66
C ILE A 109 -2.61 7.58 -2.01
N SER A 110 -1.59 7.78 -1.19
CA SER A 110 -0.26 7.20 -1.38
C SER A 110 -0.27 5.67 -1.44
N GLY A 111 -1.23 5.03 -0.75
CA GLY A 111 -1.33 3.58 -0.67
C GLY A 111 -1.87 2.91 -1.94
N TRP A 112 -2.74 3.60 -2.68
CA TRP A 112 -3.39 2.97 -3.84
C TRP A 112 -2.98 3.56 -5.19
N PHE A 113 -2.69 4.87 -5.26
CA PHE A 113 -2.46 5.55 -6.54
C PHE A 113 -1.19 5.04 -7.22
N ASN A 114 -1.32 4.59 -8.45
CA ASN A 114 -0.25 3.97 -9.24
C ASN A 114 0.44 2.76 -8.58
N ASN A 115 -0.14 2.18 -7.55
CA ASN A 115 0.44 1.11 -6.78
C ASN A 115 -0.13 -0.26 -7.20
N TRP A 116 0.63 -1.02 -7.98
CA TRP A 116 0.26 -2.37 -8.39
C TRP A 116 0.20 -3.35 -7.21
N PHE A 117 0.99 -3.13 -6.16
CA PHE A 117 1.10 -4.00 -4.99
C PHE A 117 0.17 -3.61 -3.83
N LYS A 118 -0.77 -2.71 -4.07
CA LYS A 118 -1.69 -2.17 -3.05
C LYS A 118 -2.50 -3.20 -2.26
N GLY A 119 -2.68 -4.41 -2.80
CA GLY A 119 -3.36 -5.54 -2.15
C GLY A 119 -2.41 -6.58 -1.55
N ALA A 120 -1.11 -6.27 -1.43
CA ALA A 120 -0.11 -7.18 -0.86
C ALA A 120 -0.28 -7.36 0.66
N SER A 121 0.39 -8.38 1.21
CA SER A 121 0.30 -8.78 2.62
C SER A 121 1.24 -8.03 3.57
N ARG A 122 2.16 -7.19 3.06
CA ARG A 122 3.20 -6.58 3.93
C ARG A 122 2.65 -5.62 4.99
N GLY A 123 1.52 -4.96 4.74
CA GLY A 123 0.80 -4.23 5.80
C GLY A 123 0.35 -5.15 6.94
N ALA A 124 -0.10 -6.36 6.59
CA ALA A 124 -0.58 -7.35 7.55
C ALA A 124 0.54 -7.93 8.42
N ILE A 125 1.66 -8.26 7.79
CA ILE A 125 2.76 -8.97 8.45
C ILE A 125 3.76 -8.04 9.19
N ARG A 126 3.36 -6.81 9.44
CA ARG A 126 4.04 -5.84 10.32
C ARG A 126 3.09 -5.28 11.39
N SER A 127 2.02 -6.01 11.68
CA SER A 127 0.97 -5.59 12.61
C SER A 127 1.27 -5.89 14.08
N GLU A 128 2.34 -6.65 14.39
CA GLU A 128 2.68 -7.08 15.75
C GLU A 128 2.85 -5.90 16.70
N ILE A 129 3.53 -4.82 16.28
CA ILE A 129 3.74 -3.62 17.11
C ILE A 129 2.41 -3.03 17.60
N TRP A 130 1.39 -3.01 16.75
CA TRP A 130 0.08 -2.46 17.08
C TRP A 130 -0.67 -3.31 18.11
N ALA A 131 -0.52 -4.63 18.03
CA ALA A 131 -1.05 -5.55 19.02
C ALA A 131 -0.30 -5.48 20.36
N LEU A 132 1.02 -5.29 20.30
CA LEU A 132 1.88 -5.21 21.48
C LEU A 132 1.64 -3.93 22.29
N ILE A 133 1.37 -2.81 21.64
CA ILE A 133 1.04 -1.55 22.34
C ILE A 133 -0.44 -1.46 22.77
N ALA A 134 -1.30 -2.33 22.23
CA ALA A 134 -2.72 -2.43 22.59
C ALA A 134 -3.10 -3.87 22.98
N PRO A 135 -2.39 -4.50 23.95
CA PRO A 135 -2.63 -5.88 24.32
C PRO A 135 -4.04 -6.04 24.92
N GLY A 136 -4.81 -7.03 24.42
CA GLY A 136 -6.18 -7.24 24.89
C GLY A 136 -7.18 -6.17 24.49
N SER A 137 -6.82 -5.25 23.59
CA SER A 137 -7.71 -4.25 23.00
C SER A 137 -7.70 -4.34 21.47
N PRO A 138 -8.39 -5.35 20.89
CA PRO A 138 -8.39 -5.56 19.44
C PRO A 138 -8.84 -4.33 18.63
N ALA A 139 -9.83 -3.58 19.10
CA ALA A 139 -10.31 -2.39 18.42
C ALA A 139 -9.23 -1.31 18.30
N THR A 140 -8.47 -1.06 19.36
CA THR A 140 -7.35 -0.12 19.34
C THR A 140 -6.22 -0.60 18.44
N ALA A 141 -5.88 -1.89 18.47
CA ALA A 141 -4.86 -2.47 17.60
C ALA A 141 -5.25 -2.37 16.11
N VAL A 142 -6.51 -2.63 15.79
CA VAL A 142 -7.08 -2.49 14.44
C VAL A 142 -7.02 -1.06 13.94
N GLU A 143 -7.34 -0.07 14.78
CA GLU A 143 -7.27 1.35 14.41
C GLU A 143 -5.83 1.77 14.01
N TYR A 144 -4.82 1.36 14.79
CA TYR A 144 -3.42 1.63 14.45
C TYR A 144 -2.97 0.88 13.19
N ALA A 145 -3.34 -0.40 13.07
CA ALA A 145 -3.00 -1.20 11.89
C ALA A 145 -3.62 -0.63 10.61
N TYR A 146 -4.84 -0.10 10.70
CA TYR A 146 -5.49 0.64 9.60
C TYR A 146 -4.68 1.87 9.21
N ARG A 147 -4.30 2.73 10.19
CA ARG A 147 -3.51 3.95 9.95
C ARG A 147 -2.16 3.67 9.32
N ASP A 148 -1.52 2.57 9.70
CA ASP A 148 -0.28 2.08 9.11
C ASP A 148 -0.51 1.57 7.68
N ALA A 149 -1.45 0.65 7.49
CA ALA A 149 -1.59 -0.05 6.23
C ALA A 149 -2.02 0.86 5.07
N ILE A 150 -2.83 1.90 5.31
CA ILE A 150 -3.26 2.84 4.25
C ILE A 150 -2.13 3.72 3.70
N ILE A 151 -0.93 3.66 4.27
CA ILE A 151 0.24 4.41 3.78
C ILE A 151 0.69 3.88 2.42
N ASP A 152 0.69 2.55 2.26
CA ASP A 152 1.22 1.85 1.10
C ASP A 152 0.32 0.73 0.56
N HIS A 153 -0.88 0.56 1.14
CA HIS A 153 -1.88 -0.43 0.73
C HIS A 153 -3.29 0.16 0.65
N THR A 154 -4.21 -0.64 0.10
CA THR A 154 -5.67 -0.44 0.17
C THR A 154 -6.37 -1.79 0.16
N ASP A 155 -7.69 -1.80 0.40
CA ASP A 155 -8.53 -3.00 0.34
C ASP A 155 -7.94 -4.21 1.06
N GLU A 156 -7.67 -5.27 0.34
CA GLU A 156 -7.21 -6.56 0.85
C GLU A 156 -5.92 -6.46 1.67
N GLY A 157 -5.00 -5.55 1.30
CA GLY A 157 -3.78 -5.30 2.06
C GLY A 157 -4.07 -4.69 3.43
N VAL A 158 -5.01 -3.75 3.50
CA VAL A 158 -5.47 -3.13 4.75
C VAL A 158 -6.29 -4.11 5.58
N TYR A 159 -7.21 -4.86 4.95
CA TYR A 159 -8.02 -5.86 5.65
C TYR A 159 -7.16 -6.97 6.27
N GLY A 160 -6.11 -7.40 5.56
CA GLY A 160 -5.12 -8.33 6.13
C GLY A 160 -4.45 -7.80 7.40
N ALA A 161 -4.07 -6.52 7.42
CA ALA A 161 -3.45 -5.87 8.58
C ALA A 161 -4.41 -5.80 9.78
N MET A 162 -5.65 -5.38 9.54
CA MET A 162 -6.69 -5.32 10.56
C MET A 162 -7.02 -6.71 11.13
N PHE A 163 -7.09 -7.73 10.27
CA PHE A 163 -7.32 -9.13 10.65
C PHE A 163 -6.24 -9.66 11.60
N LEU A 164 -4.96 -9.49 11.24
CA LEU A 164 -3.85 -9.99 12.07
C LEU A 164 -3.68 -9.17 13.36
N ALA A 165 -3.81 -7.86 13.32
CA ALA A 165 -3.73 -7.00 14.51
C ALA A 165 -4.80 -7.38 15.56
N ALA A 166 -6.04 -7.61 15.10
CA ALA A 166 -7.12 -8.05 15.98
C ALA A 166 -6.80 -9.38 16.67
N ILE A 167 -6.32 -10.37 15.91
CA ILE A 167 -5.93 -11.69 16.42
C ILE A 167 -4.79 -11.58 17.43
N GLN A 168 -3.72 -10.89 17.06
CA GLN A 168 -2.51 -10.77 17.88
C GLN A 168 -2.80 -10.02 19.19
N SER A 169 -3.59 -8.96 19.17
CA SER A 169 -4.03 -8.25 20.38
C SER A 169 -4.88 -9.14 21.28
N ALA A 170 -5.84 -9.87 20.71
CA ALA A 170 -6.71 -10.80 21.45
C ALA A 170 -5.95 -11.99 22.03
N ALA A 171 -4.84 -12.43 21.41
CA ALA A 171 -4.02 -13.55 21.87
C ALA A 171 -3.32 -13.30 23.23
N PHE A 172 -3.21 -12.05 23.66
CA PHE A 172 -2.79 -11.74 25.04
C PHE A 172 -3.76 -12.26 26.09
N VAL A 173 -5.03 -12.40 25.75
CA VAL A 173 -6.12 -12.74 26.67
C VAL A 173 -6.61 -14.17 26.50
N THR A 174 -6.66 -14.69 25.28
CA THR A 174 -7.13 -16.05 24.97
C THR A 174 -6.19 -16.75 23.98
N SER A 175 -6.06 -18.08 24.11
CA SER A 175 -5.36 -18.93 23.13
C SER A 175 -6.32 -19.82 22.32
N ASP A 176 -7.64 -19.62 22.46
CA ASP A 176 -8.65 -20.35 21.70
C ASP A 176 -8.64 -19.91 20.23
N VAL A 177 -8.12 -20.76 19.36
CA VAL A 177 -7.95 -20.49 17.92
C VAL A 177 -9.27 -20.11 17.25
N LYS A 178 -10.39 -20.78 17.62
CA LYS A 178 -11.69 -20.47 17.00
C LYS A 178 -12.18 -19.08 17.40
N LYS A 179 -11.99 -18.70 18.67
CA LYS A 179 -12.32 -17.34 19.14
C LYS A 179 -11.45 -16.29 18.47
N LEU A 180 -10.14 -16.53 18.38
CA LEU A 180 -9.18 -15.62 17.75
C LEU A 180 -9.50 -15.40 16.27
N LEU A 181 -9.78 -16.46 15.51
CA LEU A 181 -10.18 -16.35 14.10
C LEU A 181 -11.52 -15.59 13.95
N LYS A 182 -12.49 -15.83 14.85
CA LYS A 182 -13.75 -15.08 14.85
C LYS A 182 -13.52 -13.58 15.10
N ILE A 183 -12.64 -13.23 16.06
CA ILE A 183 -12.29 -11.84 16.36
C ILE A 183 -11.62 -11.19 15.14
N GLY A 184 -10.65 -11.84 14.50
CA GLY A 184 -10.02 -11.32 13.30
C GLY A 184 -11.02 -11.08 12.16
N LEU A 185 -11.91 -12.03 11.91
CA LEU A 185 -12.96 -11.89 10.88
C LEU A 185 -13.97 -10.79 11.20
N SER A 186 -14.27 -10.52 12.47
CA SER A 186 -15.19 -9.43 12.84
C SER A 186 -14.58 -8.02 12.65
N ALA A 187 -13.28 -7.92 12.42
CA ALA A 187 -12.58 -6.66 12.19
C ALA A 187 -12.61 -6.21 10.71
N ILE A 188 -13.02 -7.08 9.79
CA ILE A 188 -12.95 -6.85 8.34
C ILE A 188 -14.30 -7.14 7.67
N PRO A 189 -14.58 -6.58 6.47
CA PRO A 189 -15.80 -6.85 5.73
C PRO A 189 -15.96 -8.35 5.43
N GLU A 190 -17.18 -8.86 5.62
CA GLU A 190 -17.47 -10.29 5.42
C GLU A 190 -17.21 -10.73 3.99
N GLU A 191 -17.51 -9.86 3.01
CA GLU A 191 -17.42 -10.14 1.59
C GLU A 191 -16.03 -9.85 0.98
N CYS A 192 -15.06 -9.37 1.74
CA CYS A 192 -13.72 -9.16 1.22
C CYS A 192 -13.02 -10.50 0.91
N ARG A 193 -12.05 -10.47 -0.01
CA ARG A 193 -11.33 -11.68 -0.45
C ARG A 193 -10.52 -12.33 0.68
N VAL A 194 -9.95 -11.54 1.59
CA VAL A 194 -9.27 -12.05 2.78
C VAL A 194 -10.24 -12.84 3.65
N SER A 195 -11.42 -12.28 3.95
CA SER A 195 -12.44 -12.97 4.75
C SER A 195 -12.87 -14.30 4.12
N ARG A 196 -13.17 -14.29 2.81
CA ARG A 196 -13.56 -15.51 2.08
C ARG A 196 -12.47 -16.57 2.10
N ALA A 197 -11.21 -16.21 1.80
CA ALA A 197 -10.09 -17.14 1.85
C ALA A 197 -9.93 -17.80 3.22
N VAL A 198 -10.03 -17.02 4.31
CA VAL A 198 -9.94 -17.53 5.70
C VAL A 198 -11.13 -18.44 6.03
N GLN A 199 -12.35 -18.02 5.71
CA GLN A 199 -13.56 -18.82 6.00
C GLN A 199 -13.54 -20.18 5.28
N GLU A 200 -13.09 -20.21 4.02
CA GLU A 200 -12.97 -21.43 3.23
C GLU A 200 -11.92 -22.39 3.81
N VAL A 201 -10.76 -21.86 4.21
CA VAL A 201 -9.73 -22.68 4.92
C VAL A 201 -10.29 -23.30 6.19
N ILE A 202 -11.06 -22.54 6.99
CA ILE A 202 -11.74 -23.06 8.18
C ILE A 202 -12.73 -24.18 7.81
N ALA A 203 -13.50 -24.00 6.73
CA ALA A 203 -14.46 -24.98 6.26
C ALA A 203 -13.77 -26.26 5.75
N TRP A 204 -12.66 -26.15 5.02
CA TRP A 204 -11.90 -27.32 4.54
C TRP A 204 -11.28 -28.11 5.69
N ARG A 205 -10.77 -27.43 6.73
CA ARG A 205 -10.28 -28.10 7.95
C ARG A 205 -11.38 -28.86 8.68
N LYS A 206 -12.59 -28.28 8.79
CA LYS A 206 -13.76 -28.99 9.37
C LYS A 206 -14.14 -30.22 8.57
N LYS A 207 -13.95 -30.22 7.25
CA LYS A 207 -14.16 -31.38 6.36
C LYS A 207 -12.99 -32.35 6.35
N GLN A 208 -12.01 -32.19 7.24
CA GLN A 208 -10.81 -33.05 7.37
C GLN A 208 -9.98 -33.16 6.07
N MET A 209 -10.04 -32.13 5.21
CA MET A 209 -9.21 -32.08 4.01
C MET A 209 -7.72 -32.07 4.40
N SER A 210 -6.87 -32.71 3.60
CA SER A 210 -5.42 -32.68 3.85
C SER A 210 -4.83 -31.29 3.64
N LEU A 211 -3.71 -30.95 4.30
CA LEU A 211 -3.02 -29.65 4.13
C LEU A 211 -2.70 -29.36 2.66
N LEU A 212 -2.18 -30.34 1.92
CA LEU A 212 -1.79 -30.15 0.52
C LEU A 212 -2.99 -29.93 -0.40
N GLU A 213 -4.10 -30.59 -0.13
CA GLU A 213 -5.33 -30.41 -0.90
C GLU A 213 -5.98 -29.04 -0.60
N ALA A 214 -6.06 -28.65 0.67
CA ALA A 214 -6.57 -27.34 1.07
C ALA A 214 -5.71 -26.20 0.50
N ARG A 215 -4.37 -26.35 0.53
CA ARG A 215 -3.45 -25.42 -0.13
C ARG A 215 -3.70 -25.32 -1.65
N ARG A 216 -3.87 -26.46 -2.32
CA ARG A 216 -4.14 -26.47 -3.76
C ARG A 216 -5.41 -25.68 -4.08
N LYS A 217 -6.51 -25.96 -3.34
CA LYS A 217 -7.77 -25.22 -3.48
C LYS A 217 -7.63 -23.74 -3.21
N LEU A 218 -6.95 -23.36 -2.11
CA LEU A 218 -6.70 -21.97 -1.81
C LEU A 218 -6.04 -21.23 -2.97
N LEU A 219 -5.04 -21.84 -3.59
CA LEU A 219 -4.34 -21.23 -4.74
C LEU A 219 -5.12 -21.28 -6.05
N GLU A 220 -6.08 -22.18 -6.21
CA GLU A 220 -7.00 -22.21 -7.34
C GLU A 220 -8.06 -21.11 -7.22
N GLU A 221 -8.60 -20.86 -6.02
CA GLU A 221 -9.71 -19.95 -5.78
C GLU A 221 -9.25 -18.52 -5.45
N HIS A 222 -8.14 -18.38 -4.71
CA HIS A 222 -7.61 -17.09 -4.23
C HIS A 222 -6.18 -16.78 -4.69
N GLY A 223 -5.57 -17.65 -5.52
CA GLY A 223 -4.20 -17.46 -5.97
C GLY A 223 -4.02 -16.25 -6.88
N SER A 224 -2.87 -15.58 -6.73
CA SER A 224 -2.47 -14.40 -7.49
C SER A 224 -1.15 -14.62 -8.21
N ALA A 225 -0.92 -13.82 -9.27
CA ALA A 225 0.38 -13.68 -9.89
C ALA A 225 1.40 -13.00 -8.96
N ASN A 226 0.94 -12.12 -8.07
CA ASN A 226 1.72 -11.53 -7.02
C ASN A 226 1.83 -12.51 -5.84
N PHE A 227 3.04 -13.02 -5.56
CA PHE A 227 3.25 -14.00 -4.49
C PHE A 227 2.92 -13.43 -3.09
N SER A 228 2.93 -12.10 -2.92
CA SER A 228 2.61 -11.41 -1.67
C SER A 228 1.14 -10.94 -1.59
N ASP A 229 0.23 -11.35 -2.49
CA ASP A 229 -1.19 -10.94 -2.44
C ASP A 229 -1.85 -11.38 -1.13
N ALA A 230 -2.56 -10.47 -0.46
CA ALA A 230 -3.04 -10.68 0.90
C ALA A 230 -4.01 -11.86 1.08
N PRO A 231 -5.04 -12.08 0.22
CA PRO A 231 -5.99 -13.17 0.41
C PRO A 231 -5.32 -14.56 0.48
N GLN A 232 -4.43 -14.87 -0.48
CA GLN A 232 -3.75 -16.16 -0.49
C GLN A 232 -2.82 -16.34 0.71
N ASN A 233 -2.15 -15.27 1.17
CA ASN A 233 -1.19 -15.34 2.27
C ASN A 233 -1.89 -15.39 3.63
N MET A 234 -2.99 -14.66 3.84
CA MET A 234 -3.82 -14.83 5.04
C MET A 234 -4.40 -16.24 5.11
N GLY A 235 -4.84 -16.80 3.97
CA GLY A 235 -5.24 -18.21 3.88
C GLY A 235 -4.11 -19.17 4.27
N ILE A 236 -2.87 -18.96 3.83
CA ILE A 236 -1.70 -19.79 4.19
C ILE A 236 -1.37 -19.69 5.68
N ILE A 237 -1.40 -18.50 6.28
CA ILE A 237 -1.19 -18.32 7.72
C ILE A 237 -2.22 -19.14 8.51
N VAL A 238 -3.50 -19.05 8.13
CA VAL A 238 -4.58 -19.80 8.80
C VAL A 238 -4.49 -21.32 8.54
N LEU A 239 -4.06 -21.74 7.34
CA LEU A 239 -3.72 -23.15 7.06
C LEU A 239 -2.66 -23.65 8.04
N GLY A 240 -1.53 -22.95 8.14
CA GLY A 240 -0.45 -23.31 9.06
C GLY A 240 -0.92 -23.41 10.50
N TRP A 241 -1.75 -22.46 10.94
CA TRP A 241 -2.30 -22.45 12.28
C TRP A 241 -3.21 -23.66 12.58
N LEU A 242 -4.19 -23.90 11.70
CA LEU A 242 -5.19 -24.96 11.90
C LEU A 242 -4.60 -26.37 11.73
N TYR A 243 -3.65 -26.56 10.82
CA TYR A 243 -3.00 -27.86 10.59
C TYR A 243 -1.80 -28.09 11.52
N GLY A 244 -1.23 -27.03 12.08
CA GLY A 244 -0.28 -27.09 13.19
C GLY A 244 -0.92 -27.33 14.55
N GLU A 245 -2.27 -27.24 14.65
CA GLU A 245 -3.05 -27.50 15.87
C GLU A 245 -2.63 -26.66 17.08
N GLY A 246 -2.13 -25.42 16.81
CA GLY A 246 -1.66 -24.50 17.84
C GLY A 246 -0.25 -24.78 18.37
N ASP A 247 0.42 -25.83 17.89
CA ASP A 247 1.81 -26.12 18.19
C ASP A 247 2.75 -25.22 17.37
N PHE A 248 3.79 -24.67 18.01
CA PHE A 248 4.70 -23.71 17.38
C PHE A 248 5.45 -24.31 16.19
N GLU A 249 6.13 -25.47 16.41
CA GLU A 249 6.95 -26.10 15.37
C GLU A 249 6.11 -26.57 14.19
N ARG A 250 5.01 -27.27 14.47
CA ARG A 250 4.10 -27.75 13.43
C ARG A 250 3.47 -26.58 12.66
N GLY A 251 3.11 -25.50 13.34
CA GLY A 251 2.52 -24.32 12.73
C GLY A 251 3.45 -23.61 11.77
N ILE A 252 4.68 -23.27 12.19
CA ILE A 252 5.66 -22.61 11.32
C ILE A 252 6.08 -23.50 10.15
N LEU A 253 6.23 -24.81 10.36
CA LEU A 253 6.58 -25.77 9.32
C LEU A 253 5.45 -25.98 8.31
N ALA A 254 4.19 -26.08 8.76
CA ALA A 254 3.05 -26.16 7.87
C ALA A 254 2.95 -24.90 6.98
N THR A 255 3.17 -23.71 7.55
CA THR A 255 3.12 -22.44 6.85
C THR A 255 4.25 -22.31 5.83
N VAL A 256 5.51 -22.49 6.24
CA VAL A 256 6.67 -22.32 5.34
C VAL A 256 6.63 -23.29 4.17
N ASN A 257 6.15 -24.51 4.41
CA ASN A 257 6.04 -25.53 3.38
C ASN A 257 4.92 -25.26 2.36
N CYS A 258 3.98 -24.36 2.66
CA CYS A 258 3.04 -23.86 1.68
C CYS A 258 3.70 -22.97 0.61
N GLY A 259 4.84 -22.34 0.88
CA GLY A 259 5.57 -21.48 -0.06
C GLY A 259 4.97 -20.07 -0.18
N LEU A 260 5.25 -19.40 -1.30
CA LEU A 260 4.89 -18.01 -1.63
C LEU A 260 5.64 -17.01 -0.74
N ASP A 261 4.97 -16.21 0.06
CA ASP A 261 5.52 -15.22 0.97
C ASP A 261 6.02 -15.88 2.27
N SER A 262 7.03 -16.76 2.10
CA SER A 262 7.40 -17.76 3.10
C SER A 262 7.97 -17.16 4.38
N ALA A 263 8.81 -16.13 4.28
CA ALA A 263 9.38 -15.45 5.44
C ALA A 263 8.31 -14.73 6.23
N SER A 264 7.49 -13.97 5.53
CA SER A 264 6.43 -13.15 6.06
C SER A 264 5.35 -13.99 6.76
N ASN A 265 4.84 -15.01 6.06
CA ASN A 265 3.79 -15.89 6.58
C ASN A 265 4.25 -16.68 7.81
N SER A 266 5.48 -17.23 7.76
CA SER A 266 6.04 -17.98 8.89
C SER A 266 6.37 -17.07 10.08
N GLY A 267 6.78 -15.82 9.81
CA GLY A 267 6.96 -14.81 10.84
C GLY A 267 5.64 -14.44 11.53
N ALA A 268 4.57 -14.21 10.75
CA ALA A 268 3.26 -13.87 11.29
C ALA A 268 2.66 -15.00 12.13
N ILE A 269 2.69 -16.25 11.67
CA ILE A 269 2.20 -17.36 12.50
C ILE A 269 3.08 -17.61 13.72
N GLY A 270 4.41 -17.42 13.58
CA GLY A 270 5.35 -17.51 14.70
C GLY A 270 5.06 -16.48 15.79
N SER A 271 4.71 -15.25 15.41
CA SER A 271 4.32 -14.21 16.37
C SER A 271 3.01 -14.54 17.09
N ILE A 272 1.99 -15.00 16.37
CA ILE A 272 0.69 -15.39 16.94
C ILE A 272 0.86 -16.53 17.94
N LEU A 273 1.57 -17.59 17.56
CA LEU A 273 1.82 -18.75 18.41
C LEU A 273 2.70 -18.39 19.61
N GLY A 274 3.66 -17.47 19.43
CA GLY A 274 4.45 -16.90 20.51
C GLY A 274 3.60 -16.17 21.54
N ILE A 275 2.70 -15.27 21.12
CA ILE A 275 1.78 -14.59 22.05
C ILE A 275 0.86 -15.60 22.76
N ALA A 276 0.35 -16.57 22.04
CA ALA A 276 -0.58 -17.56 22.60
C ALA A 276 0.07 -18.48 23.62
N GLY A 277 1.30 -18.94 23.37
CA GLY A 277 2.02 -19.94 24.18
C GLY A 277 3.06 -19.37 25.15
N GLY A 278 3.44 -18.08 25.03
CA GLY A 278 4.56 -17.52 25.79
C GLY A 278 5.93 -18.08 25.36
N ARG A 279 6.99 -17.75 26.11
CA ARG A 279 8.36 -18.22 25.83
C ARG A 279 8.48 -19.74 25.88
N ASP A 280 7.78 -20.37 26.83
CA ASP A 280 7.80 -21.85 27.00
C ASP A 280 7.14 -22.57 25.82
N GLY A 281 6.27 -21.91 25.07
CA GLY A 281 5.64 -22.46 23.87
C GLY A 281 6.58 -22.55 22.66
N ILE A 282 7.75 -21.92 22.70
CA ILE A 282 8.74 -21.95 21.62
C ILE A 282 9.85 -22.97 21.96
N PRO A 283 10.03 -24.06 21.20
CA PRO A 283 11.06 -25.06 21.51
C PRO A 283 12.49 -24.49 21.45
N VAL A 284 13.36 -24.89 22.39
CA VAL A 284 14.71 -24.34 22.56
C VAL A 284 15.60 -24.52 21.32
N ASN A 285 15.44 -25.63 20.59
CA ASN A 285 16.17 -25.86 19.35
C ASN A 285 15.90 -24.80 18.26
N TRP A 286 14.70 -24.23 18.21
CA TRP A 286 14.36 -23.13 17.31
C TRP A 286 14.95 -21.77 17.77
N GLN A 287 15.07 -21.56 19.08
CA GLN A 287 15.62 -20.35 19.67
C GLN A 287 17.16 -20.27 19.55
N ALA A 288 17.85 -21.41 19.72
CA ALA A 288 19.30 -21.48 19.83
C ALA A 288 20.07 -20.81 18.66
N PRO A 289 19.69 -20.95 17.39
CA PRO A 289 20.40 -20.28 16.28
C PRO A 289 20.19 -18.76 16.26
N ILE A 290 19.06 -18.28 16.78
CA ILE A 290 18.66 -16.86 16.78
C ILE A 290 19.24 -16.08 17.95
N LYS A 291 19.39 -16.74 19.13
CA LYS A 291 20.01 -16.20 20.35
C LYS A 291 19.33 -14.92 20.87
N GLY A 292 17.99 -14.79 20.72
CA GLY A 292 17.25 -13.60 21.15
C GLY A 292 17.64 -12.30 20.43
N ARG A 293 18.27 -12.40 19.26
CA ARG A 293 18.74 -11.25 18.47
C ARG A 293 17.87 -11.01 17.25
N ILE A 294 17.77 -9.74 16.86
CA ILE A 294 17.23 -9.31 15.57
C ILE A 294 18.34 -8.68 14.74
N THR A 295 18.16 -8.61 13.44
CA THR A 295 19.10 -7.98 12.51
C THR A 295 18.38 -6.87 11.75
N PRO A 296 18.47 -5.61 12.21
CA PRO A 296 17.91 -4.48 11.47
C PRO A 296 18.53 -4.40 10.08
N GLY A 297 17.70 -4.22 9.07
CA GLY A 297 18.09 -4.11 7.68
C GLY A 297 18.73 -2.76 7.35
N ARG A 298 19.41 -2.71 6.21
CA ARG A 298 20.02 -1.47 5.70
C ARG A 298 19.02 -0.50 5.07
N GLY A 299 17.76 -0.89 4.98
CA GLY A 299 16.68 -0.09 4.41
C GLY A 299 16.03 0.87 5.40
N ILE A 300 16.43 0.85 6.68
CA ILE A 300 16.03 1.83 7.68
C ILE A 300 17.25 2.65 8.14
N VAL A 301 17.06 3.96 8.33
CA VAL A 301 18.15 4.90 8.59
C VAL A 301 17.72 6.00 9.57
N GLY A 302 18.71 6.69 10.16
CA GLY A 302 18.47 7.93 10.91
C GLY A 302 18.13 7.76 12.40
N PHE A 303 18.06 6.53 12.92
CA PHE A 303 17.86 6.25 14.35
C PHE A 303 18.59 4.97 14.78
N ASP A 304 18.78 4.80 16.09
CA ASP A 304 19.39 3.59 16.65
C ASP A 304 18.33 2.52 16.92
N ALA A 305 18.26 1.54 16.02
CA ALA A 305 17.33 0.42 16.12
C ALA A 305 17.82 -0.62 17.14
N PRO A 306 16.96 -1.13 18.02
CA PRO A 306 17.32 -2.22 18.95
C PRO A 306 17.69 -3.49 18.17
N ARG A 307 18.65 -4.25 18.71
CA ARG A 307 19.16 -5.50 18.11
C ARG A 307 18.91 -6.72 19.01
N ASP A 308 18.16 -6.51 20.06
CA ASP A 308 17.88 -7.51 21.08
C ASP A 308 16.38 -7.56 21.35
N VAL A 309 15.83 -8.79 21.39
CA VAL A 309 14.40 -9.03 21.59
C VAL A 309 13.96 -8.55 22.99
N GLU A 310 14.82 -8.64 24.00
CA GLU A 310 14.51 -8.17 25.35
C GLU A 310 14.31 -6.66 25.37
N VAL A 311 15.29 -5.88 24.81
CA VAL A 311 15.20 -4.42 24.71
C VAL A 311 13.95 -3.99 23.91
N LEU A 312 13.64 -4.71 22.84
CA LEU A 312 12.45 -4.45 22.03
C LEU A 312 11.16 -4.66 22.84
N THR A 313 11.15 -5.71 23.67
CA THR A 313 10.01 -6.06 24.53
C THR A 313 9.78 -4.99 25.63
N GLU A 314 10.85 -4.52 26.26
CA GLU A 314 10.80 -3.47 27.29
C GLU A 314 10.25 -2.16 26.71
N ARG A 315 10.74 -1.75 25.53
CA ARG A 315 10.21 -0.56 24.82
C ARG A 315 8.73 -0.70 24.47
N CYS A 316 8.27 -1.90 24.09
CA CYS A 316 6.85 -2.16 23.85
C CYS A 316 6.02 -2.02 25.13
N LEU A 317 6.51 -2.46 26.29
CA LEU A 317 5.82 -2.29 27.56
C LEU A 317 5.60 -0.82 27.92
N GLU A 318 6.65 0.02 27.74
CA GLU A 318 6.56 1.46 27.96
C GLU A 318 5.47 2.09 27.08
N LEU A 319 5.48 1.75 25.80
CA LEU A 319 4.49 2.24 24.83
C LEU A 319 3.08 1.70 25.09
N ALA A 320 2.94 0.43 25.49
CA ALA A 320 1.66 -0.16 25.86
C ALA A 320 1.03 0.58 27.05
N ARG A 321 1.81 0.89 28.07
CA ARG A 321 1.34 1.70 29.22
C ARG A 321 0.85 3.06 28.78
N ALA A 322 1.61 3.76 27.93
CA ALA A 322 1.24 5.07 27.42
C ALA A 322 -0.06 5.03 26.59
N VAL A 323 -0.24 3.99 25.75
CA VAL A 323 -1.47 3.80 24.97
C VAL A 323 -2.66 3.51 25.86
N LEU A 324 -2.51 2.56 26.81
CA LEU A 324 -3.61 2.14 27.70
C LEU A 324 -4.03 3.25 28.67
N GLU A 325 -3.10 4.12 29.08
CA GLU A 325 -3.39 5.31 29.90
C GLU A 325 -4.12 6.39 29.10
N LYS A 326 -3.68 6.63 27.85
CA LYS A 326 -4.24 7.69 27.00
C LYS A 326 -5.61 7.35 26.46
N ARG A 327 -5.87 6.05 26.19
CA ARG A 327 -7.09 5.56 25.58
C ARG A 327 -7.88 4.73 26.58
N ASP A 328 -9.19 4.97 26.67
CA ASP A 328 -10.11 4.15 27.51
C ASP A 328 -10.33 2.77 26.88
N THR A 329 -9.32 1.91 26.99
CA THR A 329 -9.35 0.55 26.42
C THR A 329 -10.03 -0.47 27.34
N GLY A 330 -10.28 -0.11 28.59
CA GLY A 330 -10.73 -1.06 29.62
C GLY A 330 -9.69 -2.12 29.99
N VAL A 331 -8.42 -1.97 29.59
CA VAL A 331 -7.31 -2.87 29.88
C VAL A 331 -6.34 -2.27 30.86
N SER A 332 -5.85 -3.05 31.84
CA SER A 332 -4.83 -2.65 32.80
C SER A 332 -3.63 -3.57 32.79
N LEU A 333 -2.42 -3.00 33.00
CA LEU A 333 -1.13 -3.68 33.06
C LEU A 333 -0.44 -3.48 34.43
N PRO A 334 -0.96 -4.06 35.53
CA PRO A 334 -0.32 -3.92 36.83
C PRO A 334 0.98 -4.74 36.91
N SER A 335 1.99 -4.18 37.64
CA SER A 335 3.27 -4.87 37.90
C SER A 335 3.15 -6.05 38.84
N THR A 336 2.13 -6.04 39.71
CA THR A 336 1.87 -7.12 40.68
C THR A 336 0.44 -7.62 40.53
N LYS A 337 0.23 -8.89 40.91
CA LYS A 337 -1.07 -9.54 40.84
C LYS A 337 -2.05 -8.89 41.80
N PRO A 338 -3.18 -8.28 41.37
CA PRO A 338 -4.17 -7.72 42.27
C PRO A 338 -4.79 -8.75 43.19
N LYS A 339 -5.20 -8.33 44.40
CA LYS A 339 -5.89 -9.22 45.35
C LYS A 339 -7.22 -9.71 44.72
N GLY A 340 -7.46 -11.03 44.71
CA GLY A 340 -8.65 -11.61 44.11
C GLY A 340 -8.62 -11.75 42.60
N TYR A 341 -7.48 -11.50 41.95
CA TYR A 341 -7.31 -11.63 40.51
C TYR A 341 -7.75 -13.02 40.00
N ARG A 342 -8.66 -13.01 39.03
CA ARG A 342 -9.00 -14.18 38.22
C ARG A 342 -8.79 -13.79 36.77
N ARG A 343 -8.08 -14.61 36.02
CA ARG A 343 -7.96 -14.44 34.58
C ARG A 343 -9.33 -14.71 33.94
N THR A 344 -10.06 -13.68 33.62
CA THR A 344 -11.37 -13.77 32.97
C THR A 344 -11.31 -13.05 31.63
N VAL A 345 -11.84 -13.69 30.60
CA VAL A 345 -12.15 -13.03 29.33
C VAL A 345 -13.58 -12.51 29.47
N PRO A 346 -13.81 -11.20 29.48
CA PRO A 346 -15.15 -10.65 29.57
C PRO A 346 -16.05 -11.19 28.44
N ALA A 347 -17.31 -11.46 28.74
CA ALA A 347 -18.31 -11.60 27.69
C ALA A 347 -18.35 -10.29 26.90
N GLY A 348 -18.32 -10.35 25.57
CA GLY A 348 -18.27 -9.15 24.75
C GLY A 348 -16.87 -8.52 24.55
N PHE A 349 -15.81 -9.25 24.85
CA PHE A 349 -14.42 -8.83 24.61
C PHE A 349 -14.15 -8.35 23.17
N SER A 350 -14.89 -8.86 22.21
CA SER A 350 -14.87 -8.44 20.80
C SER A 350 -16.04 -7.50 20.41
N ASP A 351 -16.92 -7.17 21.36
CA ASP A 351 -18.05 -6.29 21.08
C ASP A 351 -17.54 -4.85 20.91
N GLY A 352 -17.54 -4.32 19.73
CA GLY A 352 -16.97 -3.01 19.38
C GLY A 352 -16.03 -3.07 18.19
N LEU A 353 -15.66 -4.26 17.74
CA LEU A 353 -15.08 -4.43 16.41
C LEU A 353 -16.21 -4.28 15.40
N SER A 354 -16.20 -3.19 14.66
CA SER A 354 -17.03 -3.02 13.48
C SER A 354 -16.15 -3.15 12.25
N PRO A 355 -16.56 -3.92 11.24
CA PRO A 355 -15.83 -3.97 10.01
C PRO A 355 -15.77 -2.55 9.43
N THR A 356 -14.57 -2.04 9.21
CA THR A 356 -14.37 -0.78 8.49
C THR A 356 -14.32 -1.11 7.01
N GLU A 357 -15.39 -0.80 6.28
CA GLU A 357 -15.35 -0.82 4.82
C GLU A 357 -14.61 0.41 4.33
N LEU A 358 -13.59 0.19 3.49
CA LEU A 358 -12.94 1.27 2.77
C LEU A 358 -13.81 1.66 1.58
N THR A 359 -14.56 2.74 1.73
CA THR A 359 -15.34 3.30 0.62
C THR A 359 -14.41 4.01 -0.37
N ASP A 360 -14.87 4.22 -1.61
CA ASP A 360 -14.13 5.04 -2.56
C ASP A 360 -13.94 6.47 -2.04
N GLY A 361 -14.90 6.97 -1.24
CA GLY A 361 -14.77 8.26 -0.57
C GLY A 361 -13.59 8.31 0.40
N ASP A 362 -13.41 7.26 1.20
CA ASP A 362 -12.28 7.19 2.17
C ASP A 362 -10.93 7.14 1.46
N ARG A 363 -10.81 6.36 0.38
CA ARG A 363 -9.57 6.25 -0.40
C ARG A 363 -9.16 7.56 -1.08
N LEU A 364 -10.14 8.41 -1.40
CA LEU A 364 -9.95 9.65 -2.13
C LEU A 364 -9.85 10.88 -1.21
N THR A 365 -9.79 10.68 0.11
CA THR A 365 -9.82 11.76 1.11
C THR A 365 -8.53 11.84 1.89
N GLU A 366 -7.83 12.96 1.79
CA GLU A 366 -6.76 13.31 2.71
C GLU A 366 -7.25 14.25 3.81
N GLU A 367 -6.66 14.15 5.02
CA GLU A 367 -7.02 14.95 6.18
C GLU A 367 -5.81 15.70 6.76
N HIS A 368 -6.05 16.97 7.10
CA HIS A 368 -5.05 17.89 7.64
C HIS A 368 -5.55 18.51 8.95
N GLN A 369 -4.71 18.50 9.99
CA GLN A 369 -5.04 19.12 11.27
C GLN A 369 -4.64 20.61 11.25
N LEU A 370 -5.57 21.48 11.67
CA LEU A 370 -5.43 22.94 11.65
C LEU A 370 -5.47 23.57 13.06
N GLY A 371 -5.20 22.78 14.10
CA GLY A 371 -5.35 23.22 15.49
C GLY A 371 -6.81 23.14 15.97
N ALA A 372 -7.57 24.22 15.84
CA ALA A 372 -8.99 24.26 16.25
C ALA A 372 -9.95 23.58 15.25
N ALA A 373 -9.45 23.14 14.11
CA ALA A 373 -10.22 22.48 13.05
C ALA A 373 -9.44 21.37 12.38
N SER A 374 -10.12 20.53 11.59
CA SER A 374 -9.49 19.71 10.56
C SER A 374 -10.04 20.08 9.18
N LEU A 375 -9.22 19.93 8.14
CA LEU A 375 -9.60 20.06 6.74
C LEU A 375 -9.49 18.71 6.05
N LYS A 376 -10.60 18.24 5.48
CA LYS A 376 -10.62 17.08 4.58
C LYS A 376 -10.70 17.57 3.14
N ILE A 377 -9.86 17.00 2.27
CA ILE A 377 -9.86 17.22 0.82
C ILE A 377 -10.24 15.90 0.17
N ARG A 378 -11.45 15.81 -0.39
CA ARG A 378 -11.95 14.63 -1.07
C ARG A 378 -11.95 14.86 -2.57
N TYR A 379 -11.13 14.13 -3.29
CA TYR A 379 -11.12 14.13 -4.75
C TYR A 379 -12.35 13.41 -5.30
N THR A 380 -12.98 13.93 -6.35
CA THR A 380 -14.12 13.27 -7.01
C THR A 380 -13.68 12.19 -8.00
N GLY A 381 -12.36 12.02 -8.19
CA GLY A 381 -11.73 11.04 -9.06
C GLY A 381 -10.26 10.88 -8.70
N TYR A 382 -9.42 10.69 -9.69
CA TYR A 382 -7.96 10.61 -9.47
C TYR A 382 -7.40 11.96 -8.99
N PRO A 383 -6.29 11.98 -8.22
CA PRO A 383 -5.59 13.21 -7.82
C PRO A 383 -4.79 13.77 -9.02
N THR A 384 -5.47 13.98 -10.14
CA THR A 384 -4.89 14.37 -11.43
C THR A 384 -5.59 15.55 -12.05
N ILE A 385 -4.91 16.23 -12.98
CA ILE A 385 -5.42 17.30 -13.80
C ILE A 385 -5.14 17.03 -15.28
N SER A 386 -6.12 17.32 -16.12
CA SER A 386 -6.00 17.24 -17.58
C SER A 386 -6.57 18.49 -18.25
N TYR A 387 -6.33 18.67 -19.54
CA TYR A 387 -6.93 19.77 -20.29
C TYR A 387 -8.40 19.52 -20.66
N ASP A 388 -8.84 18.26 -20.59
CA ASP A 388 -10.16 17.86 -21.10
C ASP A 388 -11.30 18.07 -20.10
N LYS A 389 -10.97 18.10 -18.79
CA LYS A 389 -11.96 18.20 -17.71
C LYS A 389 -11.34 18.87 -16.47
N PRO A 390 -12.18 19.53 -15.64
CA PRO A 390 -11.71 20.08 -14.37
C PRO A 390 -11.27 18.97 -13.42
N ALA A 391 -10.34 19.28 -12.52
CA ALA A 391 -10.12 18.52 -11.30
C ALA A 391 -11.09 19.03 -10.23
N GLU A 392 -12.01 18.17 -9.79
CA GLU A 392 -13.03 18.51 -8.82
C GLU A 392 -12.75 17.89 -7.47
N MET A 393 -12.94 18.65 -6.40
CA MET A 393 -12.74 18.24 -5.02
C MET A 393 -13.84 18.78 -4.12
N GLU A 394 -14.12 18.08 -3.04
CA GLU A 394 -14.92 18.58 -1.93
C GLU A 394 -14.00 18.84 -0.74
N LEU A 395 -14.00 20.09 -0.26
CA LEU A 395 -13.28 20.48 0.94
C LEU A 395 -14.25 20.54 2.11
N THR A 396 -13.90 19.92 3.24
CA THR A 396 -14.73 19.91 4.43
C THR A 396 -13.93 20.34 5.64
N VAL A 397 -14.27 21.51 6.20
CA VAL A 397 -13.72 22.00 7.47
C VAL A 397 -14.59 21.46 8.60
N THR A 398 -13.98 20.81 9.59
CA THR A 398 -14.67 20.32 10.80
C THR A 398 -14.10 21.01 12.02
N ASN A 399 -14.97 21.60 12.84
CA ASN A 399 -14.57 22.19 14.12
C ASN A 399 -14.17 21.10 15.13
N THR A 400 -12.92 21.08 15.57
CA THR A 400 -12.40 20.14 16.58
C THR A 400 -12.33 20.74 17.99
N SER A 401 -12.60 22.05 18.12
CA SER A 401 -12.56 22.77 19.38
C SER A 401 -13.92 22.82 20.09
N GLU A 402 -13.92 23.15 21.38
CA GLU A 402 -15.17 23.34 22.15
C GLU A 402 -15.89 24.67 21.84
N LYS A 403 -15.18 25.62 21.23
CA LYS A 403 -15.71 26.93 20.84
C LYS A 403 -16.10 26.94 19.37
N GLY A 404 -17.05 27.82 18.99
CA GLY A 404 -17.31 28.09 17.58
C GLY A 404 -16.09 28.66 16.89
N ILE A 405 -15.93 28.34 15.61
CA ILE A 405 -14.85 28.85 14.75
C ILE A 405 -15.46 29.58 13.54
N GLU A 406 -14.77 30.63 13.11
CA GLU A 406 -15.04 31.36 11.86
C GLU A 406 -13.72 31.49 11.11
N GLY A 407 -13.76 31.46 9.80
CA GLY A 407 -12.53 31.55 9.00
C GLY A 407 -12.79 31.63 7.52
N HIS A 408 -11.68 31.67 6.79
CA HIS A 408 -11.64 31.78 5.33
C HIS A 408 -10.57 30.84 4.75
N ILE A 409 -10.79 30.31 3.54
CA ILE A 409 -9.82 29.53 2.78
C ILE A 409 -9.54 30.25 1.46
N ASP A 410 -8.28 30.63 1.25
CA ASP A 410 -7.76 31.12 -0.02
C ASP A 410 -6.99 30.02 -0.75
N PHE A 411 -6.99 30.09 -2.09
CA PHE A 411 -6.27 29.13 -2.91
C PHE A 411 -5.12 29.79 -3.71
N THR A 412 -3.95 29.15 -3.67
CA THR A 412 -2.83 29.48 -4.55
C THR A 412 -2.63 28.31 -5.50
N VAL A 413 -2.74 28.58 -6.80
CA VAL A 413 -2.61 27.59 -7.88
C VAL A 413 -1.48 27.98 -8.83
N PRO A 414 -0.94 27.08 -9.65
CA PRO A 414 0.01 27.42 -10.70
C PRO A 414 -0.53 28.51 -11.63
N TRP A 415 0.40 29.29 -12.19
CA TRP A 415 0.05 30.39 -13.09
C TRP A 415 -0.77 29.90 -14.29
N GLY A 416 -1.81 30.69 -14.66
CA GLY A 416 -2.71 30.40 -15.77
C GLY A 416 -3.80 29.36 -15.47
N TRP A 417 -3.89 28.87 -14.23
CA TRP A 417 -5.00 28.02 -13.79
C TRP A 417 -6.20 28.85 -13.35
N GLN A 418 -7.38 28.30 -13.56
CA GLN A 418 -8.66 28.87 -13.10
C GLN A 418 -9.13 28.12 -11.86
N VAL A 419 -9.60 28.87 -10.88
CA VAL A 419 -10.11 28.36 -9.57
C VAL A 419 -11.59 28.73 -9.46
N GLU A 420 -12.44 27.80 -9.06
CA GLU A 420 -13.86 28.03 -8.81
C GLU A 420 -14.23 27.41 -7.44
N PRO A 421 -14.68 28.25 -6.47
CA PRO A 421 -14.87 29.70 -6.52
C PRO A 421 -13.55 30.47 -6.46
N GLU A 422 -13.46 31.59 -7.21
CA GLU A 422 -12.28 32.45 -7.27
C GLU A 422 -12.03 33.22 -5.96
N GLU A 423 -13.11 33.58 -5.26
CA GLU A 423 -13.08 34.37 -4.00
C GLU A 423 -12.73 33.50 -2.76
N GLY A 424 -12.43 32.21 -2.95
CA GLY A 424 -12.21 31.32 -1.82
C GLY A 424 -13.49 30.92 -1.10
N PHE A 425 -13.40 30.58 0.20
CA PHE A 425 -14.53 30.04 0.97
C PHE A 425 -14.55 30.52 2.42
N ASP A 426 -15.63 31.22 2.79
CA ASP A 426 -15.93 31.61 4.18
C ASP A 426 -16.65 30.48 4.92
N PHE A 427 -16.26 30.23 6.17
CA PHE A 427 -16.96 29.27 7.03
C PHE A 427 -17.22 29.81 8.43
N SER A 428 -18.37 29.38 9.01
CA SER A 428 -18.73 29.65 10.41
C SER A 428 -19.36 28.41 11.01
N ILE A 429 -18.71 27.79 12.00
CA ILE A 429 -19.09 26.51 12.58
C ILE A 429 -19.21 26.64 14.10
N ARG A 430 -20.45 26.61 14.61
CA ARG A 430 -20.76 26.91 16.02
C ARG A 430 -20.45 25.79 17.01
N LYS A 431 -20.49 24.52 16.58
CA LYS A 431 -20.39 23.36 17.48
C LYS A 431 -19.26 22.44 17.07
N ARG A 432 -18.58 21.86 18.08
CA ARG A 432 -17.61 20.79 17.87
C ARG A 432 -18.18 19.63 17.05
N GLY A 433 -17.39 19.05 16.18
CA GLY A 433 -17.77 17.93 15.31
C GLY A 433 -18.72 18.29 14.16
N LYS A 434 -19.09 19.56 13.99
CA LYS A 434 -19.90 19.98 12.84
C LYS A 434 -19.02 20.42 11.69
N PRO A 435 -19.36 20.05 10.44
CA PRO A 435 -18.62 20.42 9.25
C PRO A 435 -19.22 21.65 8.55
N ALA A 436 -18.38 22.29 7.73
CA ALA A 436 -18.78 23.15 6.61
C ALA A 436 -18.06 22.66 5.37
N SER A 437 -18.78 22.44 4.27
CA SER A 437 -18.22 21.87 3.04
C SER A 437 -18.40 22.81 1.86
N MET A 438 -17.42 22.77 0.93
CA MET A 438 -17.46 23.47 -0.35
C MET A 438 -16.98 22.56 -1.47
N LYS A 439 -17.35 22.89 -2.70
CA LYS A 439 -16.78 22.29 -3.91
C LYS A 439 -15.70 23.21 -4.47
N LEU A 440 -14.59 22.63 -4.84
CA LEU A 440 -13.47 23.30 -5.53
C LEU A 440 -13.30 22.64 -6.90
N ALA A 441 -13.27 23.45 -7.95
CA ALA A 441 -12.93 23.00 -9.30
C ALA A 441 -11.70 23.79 -9.81
N LEU A 442 -10.72 23.07 -10.31
CA LEU A 442 -9.52 23.62 -10.91
C LEU A 442 -9.50 23.27 -12.40
N ARG A 443 -9.28 24.29 -13.27
CA ARG A 443 -9.25 24.15 -14.72
C ARG A 443 -7.96 24.69 -15.30
N VAL A 444 -7.53 24.09 -16.41
CA VAL A 444 -6.39 24.54 -17.18
C VAL A 444 -6.64 24.29 -18.66
N GLU A 445 -6.26 25.24 -19.53
CA GLU A 445 -6.38 25.10 -20.98
C GLU A 445 -5.00 24.85 -21.62
N GLU A 446 -4.94 23.91 -22.58
CA GLU A 446 -3.69 23.51 -23.26
C GLU A 446 -2.97 24.68 -23.92
N LYS A 447 -3.73 25.67 -24.43
CA LYS A 447 -3.18 26.88 -25.08
C LYS A 447 -2.47 27.85 -24.13
N ASP A 448 -2.81 27.80 -22.83
CA ASP A 448 -2.36 28.77 -21.85
C ASP A 448 -1.20 28.26 -20.99
N VAL A 449 -1.18 26.95 -20.69
CA VAL A 449 -0.23 26.38 -19.71
C VAL A 449 0.23 24.99 -20.10
N GLN A 450 1.52 24.72 -19.91
CA GLN A 450 2.07 23.36 -19.94
C GLN A 450 1.84 22.69 -18.58
N LEU A 451 1.07 21.60 -18.56
CA LEU A 451 0.93 20.77 -17.37
C LEU A 451 2.26 20.06 -17.03
N LEU A 452 2.69 20.22 -15.80
CA LEU A 452 3.84 19.51 -15.24
C LEU A 452 3.43 18.14 -14.73
N PRO A 453 4.36 17.20 -14.55
CA PRO A 453 4.08 15.93 -13.89
C PRO A 453 3.53 16.08 -12.46
N ILE A 454 3.96 17.13 -11.75
CA ILE A 454 3.54 17.48 -10.39
C ILE A 454 3.17 18.96 -10.39
N ASN A 455 1.95 19.27 -9.98
CA ASN A 455 1.44 20.64 -9.93
C ASN A 455 0.96 20.92 -8.50
N PRO A 456 1.75 21.62 -7.68
CA PRO A 456 1.40 21.94 -6.30
C PRO A 456 0.26 22.96 -6.25
N VAL A 457 -0.66 22.75 -5.33
CA VAL A 457 -1.77 23.63 -4.96
C VAL A 457 -1.69 23.89 -3.48
N SER A 458 -2.01 25.10 -3.05
CA SER A 458 -2.02 25.48 -1.65
C SER A 458 -3.38 26.05 -1.25
N ALA A 459 -3.92 25.58 -0.15
CA ALA A 459 -5.07 26.14 0.55
C ALA A 459 -4.60 26.81 1.84
N GLN A 460 -4.68 28.14 1.89
CA GLN A 460 -4.36 28.92 3.07
C GLN A 460 -5.60 29.10 3.93
N VAL A 461 -5.62 28.45 5.11
CA VAL A 461 -6.78 28.45 6.02
C VAL A 461 -6.55 29.43 7.15
N SER A 462 -7.34 30.50 7.19
CA SER A 462 -7.33 31.52 8.22
C SER A 462 -8.49 31.25 9.20
N ILE A 463 -8.19 31.06 10.50
CA ILE A 463 -9.22 30.89 11.55
C ILE A 463 -9.15 32.09 12.48
N LYS A 464 -10.28 32.75 12.71
CA LYS A 464 -10.38 33.95 13.56
C LYS A 464 -9.90 33.64 14.99
N GLY A 465 -8.95 34.43 15.47
CA GLY A 465 -8.31 34.23 16.77
C GLY A 465 -7.06 33.36 16.76
N GLN A 466 -6.68 32.76 15.64
CA GLN A 466 -5.33 32.19 15.41
C GLN A 466 -4.38 33.29 14.94
N GLN A 467 -3.11 33.22 15.38
CA GLN A 467 -2.11 34.25 15.04
C GLN A 467 -1.64 34.21 13.59
N GLN A 468 -1.63 33.01 12.99
CA GLN A 468 -1.18 32.81 11.60
C GLN A 468 -2.09 31.84 10.86
N PRO A 469 -2.31 32.06 9.58
CA PRO A 469 -2.98 31.07 8.72
C PRO A 469 -2.19 29.76 8.65
N VAL A 470 -2.90 28.65 8.47
CA VAL A 470 -2.29 27.34 8.22
C VAL A 470 -2.28 27.08 6.73
N ASN A 471 -1.10 26.79 6.18
CA ASN A 471 -0.95 26.43 4.79
C ASN A 471 -1.09 24.92 4.61
N VAL A 472 -2.04 24.49 3.79
CA VAL A 472 -2.26 23.09 3.42
C VAL A 472 -1.86 22.91 1.97
N GLU A 473 -0.77 22.17 1.76
CA GLU A 473 -0.27 21.84 0.44
C GLU A 473 -0.77 20.45 0.00
N PHE A 474 -1.24 20.38 -1.24
CA PHE A 474 -1.58 19.14 -1.94
C PHE A 474 -1.16 19.25 -3.41
N SER A 475 -1.13 18.14 -4.13
CA SER A 475 -0.67 18.13 -5.52
C SER A 475 -1.69 17.49 -6.45
N LEU A 476 -1.83 18.08 -7.64
CA LEU A 476 -2.50 17.44 -8.77
C LEU A 476 -1.45 16.98 -9.78
N LEU A 477 -1.51 15.72 -10.17
CA LEU A 477 -0.57 15.16 -11.13
C LEU A 477 -1.08 15.37 -12.54
N GLY A 478 -0.22 15.80 -13.45
CA GLY A 478 -0.55 15.91 -14.87
C GLY A 478 -0.81 14.53 -15.47
N GLU A 479 -1.97 14.32 -16.09
CA GLU A 479 -2.27 13.08 -16.79
C GLU A 479 -1.31 12.87 -17.96
N ARG A 480 -0.93 11.61 -18.23
CA ARG A 480 -0.05 11.25 -19.34
C ARG A 480 -0.78 11.36 -20.67
N ARG A 481 -0.19 12.03 -21.64
CA ARG A 481 -0.79 12.43 -22.91
C ARG A 481 -0.29 11.57 -24.06
N TRP A 482 -1.22 11.02 -24.84
CA TRP A 482 -0.95 10.16 -25.95
C TRP A 482 -1.86 10.46 -27.14
N LEU A 483 -1.32 10.30 -28.35
CA LEU A 483 -2.08 10.29 -29.58
C LEU A 483 -2.32 8.84 -30.01
N ILE A 484 -3.58 8.41 -30.08
CA ILE A 484 -3.95 7.04 -30.38
C ILE A 484 -4.45 6.93 -31.81
N ALA A 485 -3.90 5.98 -32.57
CA ALA A 485 -4.31 5.66 -33.92
C ALA A 485 -4.71 4.19 -34.04
N GLY A 486 -5.77 3.92 -34.79
CA GLY A 486 -6.29 2.57 -35.02
C GLY A 486 -7.77 2.45 -34.69
N PRO A 487 -8.31 1.20 -34.53
CA PRO A 487 -7.60 -0.07 -34.61
C PRO A 487 -7.33 -0.54 -36.06
N TYR A 488 -6.18 -1.15 -36.27
CA TYR A 488 -5.75 -1.75 -37.54
C TYR A 488 -5.82 -3.29 -37.45
N GLY A 489 -5.87 -3.95 -38.61
CA GLY A 489 -5.92 -5.40 -38.71
C GLY A 489 -7.33 -5.94 -38.94
N LYS A 490 -7.40 -7.15 -39.53
CA LYS A 490 -8.63 -7.92 -39.78
C LYS A 490 -8.66 -9.14 -38.84
N LYS A 491 -9.84 -9.68 -38.57
CA LYS A 491 -10.02 -10.93 -37.80
C LYS A 491 -9.17 -12.06 -38.39
N GLY A 492 -8.45 -12.80 -37.53
CA GLY A 492 -7.56 -13.88 -37.93
C GLY A 492 -6.24 -13.44 -38.56
N GLU A 493 -5.98 -12.12 -38.69
CA GLU A 493 -4.74 -11.58 -39.20
C GLU A 493 -3.69 -11.47 -38.05
N ARG A 494 -2.44 -11.86 -38.31
CA ARG A 494 -1.34 -11.63 -37.39
C ARG A 494 -0.96 -10.13 -37.33
N ALA A 495 -1.89 -9.28 -36.83
CA ALA A 495 -1.79 -7.83 -36.87
C ALA A 495 -0.53 -7.30 -36.14
N TYR A 496 -0.06 -8.02 -35.12
CA TYR A 496 1.17 -7.65 -34.40
C TYR A 496 2.42 -7.65 -35.30
N GLU A 497 2.50 -8.61 -36.27
CA GLU A 497 3.66 -8.76 -37.15
C GLU A 497 3.63 -7.77 -38.34
N ARG A 498 2.48 -7.26 -38.75
CA ARG A 498 2.34 -6.35 -39.88
C ARG A 498 2.72 -4.93 -39.57
N VAL A 499 3.30 -4.25 -40.54
CA VAL A 499 3.64 -2.82 -40.51
C VAL A 499 2.47 -2.01 -41.04
N TYR A 500 1.90 -1.10 -40.24
CA TYR A 500 0.84 -0.18 -40.62
C TYR A 500 1.34 1.24 -40.78
N LEU A 501 0.47 2.13 -41.30
CA LEU A 501 0.81 3.53 -41.58
C LEU A 501 1.49 4.29 -40.42
N PRO A 502 1.08 4.14 -39.15
CA PRO A 502 1.76 4.86 -38.07
C PRO A 502 3.25 4.55 -37.92
N GLU A 503 3.67 3.29 -38.17
CA GLU A 503 5.10 2.92 -38.13
C GLU A 503 5.87 3.59 -39.28
N LYS A 504 5.25 3.77 -40.45
CA LYS A 504 5.85 4.45 -41.61
C LYS A 504 5.86 5.97 -41.43
N ALA A 505 4.76 6.56 -40.96
CA ALA A 505 4.62 8.00 -40.79
C ALA A 505 5.59 8.60 -39.76
N ILE A 506 5.98 7.81 -38.75
CA ILE A 506 6.93 8.23 -37.72
C ILE A 506 8.35 8.32 -38.27
N ALA A 507 8.74 7.46 -39.20
CA ALA A 507 10.00 7.55 -39.90
C ALA A 507 10.15 8.88 -40.68
N GLU A 508 9.05 9.49 -41.10
CA GLU A 508 8.98 10.73 -41.88
C GLU A 508 8.93 12.02 -41.04
N ARG A 509 9.00 11.92 -39.69
CA ARG A 509 8.99 13.05 -38.72
C ARG A 509 7.72 13.91 -38.67
N LYS A 510 6.68 13.61 -39.45
CA LYS A 510 5.37 14.28 -39.39
C LYS A 510 4.27 13.22 -39.50
N PRO A 511 3.19 13.30 -38.67
CA PRO A 511 2.01 12.51 -38.93
C PRO A 511 1.54 12.76 -40.35
N SER A 512 1.53 11.76 -41.21
CA SER A 512 0.99 11.95 -42.55
C SER A 512 -0.51 12.24 -42.41
N GLY A 513 -1.05 13.15 -43.24
CA GLY A 513 -2.48 13.47 -43.24
C GLY A 513 -3.43 12.28 -43.48
N LYS A 514 -2.89 11.06 -43.66
CA LYS A 514 -3.60 9.79 -43.79
C LYS A 514 -3.78 9.04 -42.47
N VAL A 515 -3.09 9.44 -41.38
CA VAL A 515 -3.23 8.82 -40.04
C VAL A 515 -4.10 9.72 -39.18
N VAL A 516 -5.25 9.23 -38.78
CA VAL A 516 -6.16 9.93 -37.86
C VAL A 516 -5.75 9.57 -36.44
N PHE A 517 -5.36 10.56 -35.65
CA PHE A 517 -5.05 10.42 -34.22
C PHE A 517 -6.18 10.97 -33.36
N LYS A 518 -6.44 10.30 -32.27
CA LYS A 518 -7.30 10.78 -31.17
C LYS A 518 -6.43 11.16 -29.99
N LYS A 519 -6.62 12.34 -29.40
CA LYS A 519 -6.00 12.72 -28.13
C LYS A 519 -6.56 11.81 -27.02
N ALA A 520 -5.70 11.37 -26.11
CA ALA A 520 -6.04 10.60 -24.94
C ALA A 520 -5.14 10.98 -23.77
N SER A 521 -5.70 11.05 -22.58
CA SER A 521 -4.95 11.21 -21.34
C SER A 521 -5.24 10.05 -20.39
N PHE A 522 -4.24 9.67 -19.60
CA PHE A 522 -4.34 8.56 -18.65
C PHE A 522 -3.85 9.02 -17.28
N PRO A 523 -4.70 8.87 -16.24
CA PRO A 523 -4.36 9.29 -14.88
C PRO A 523 -3.34 8.38 -14.21
N GLU A 524 -3.32 7.10 -14.57
CA GLU A 524 -2.50 6.06 -13.94
C GLU A 524 -1.49 5.41 -14.90
N PHE A 525 -0.53 4.69 -14.33
CA PHE A 525 0.40 3.84 -15.06
C PHE A 525 -0.30 2.64 -15.72
N LEU A 526 -1.42 2.19 -15.17
CA LEU A 526 -2.30 1.21 -15.80
C LEU A 526 -3.24 1.93 -16.77
N MET A 527 -2.87 1.91 -18.04
CA MET A 527 -3.58 2.62 -19.12
C MET A 527 -4.73 1.77 -19.65
N ASP A 528 -5.97 2.23 -19.53
CA ASP A 528 -7.10 1.60 -20.21
C ASP A 528 -7.16 2.01 -21.68
N VAL A 529 -6.57 1.19 -22.52
CA VAL A 529 -6.54 1.40 -23.98
C VAL A 529 -7.68 0.68 -24.71
N ASN A 530 -8.55 -0.06 -24.00
CA ASN A 530 -9.62 -0.87 -24.58
C ASN A 530 -10.66 -0.05 -25.37
N PRO A 531 -11.05 1.16 -24.95
CA PRO A 531 -12.01 1.98 -25.71
C PRO A 531 -11.55 2.29 -27.15
N PHE A 532 -10.24 2.31 -27.40
CA PHE A 532 -9.68 2.60 -28.72
C PHE A 532 -9.72 1.43 -29.71
N PHE A 533 -10.01 0.21 -29.22
CA PHE A 533 -10.29 -0.94 -30.08
C PHE A 533 -11.75 -0.98 -30.57
N GLY A 534 -12.66 -0.22 -29.95
CA GLY A 534 -14.08 -0.24 -30.24
C GLY A 534 -14.65 -1.65 -30.11
N SER A 535 -15.43 -2.11 -31.11
CA SER A 535 -16.01 -3.46 -31.13
C SER A 535 -15.03 -4.55 -31.56
N LYS A 536 -13.81 -4.20 -32.00
CA LYS A 536 -12.84 -5.20 -32.49
C LYS A 536 -12.23 -5.97 -31.32
N LYS A 537 -12.38 -7.30 -31.36
CA LYS A 537 -11.74 -8.20 -30.39
C LYS A 537 -10.28 -8.52 -30.74
N GLU A 538 -9.87 -8.28 -31.97
CA GLU A 538 -8.53 -8.56 -32.51
C GLU A 538 -8.03 -7.36 -33.30
N GLY A 539 -6.72 -7.07 -33.22
CA GLY A 539 -6.08 -6.00 -33.97
C GLY A 539 -4.96 -5.32 -33.21
N VAL A 540 -4.51 -4.18 -33.71
CA VAL A 540 -3.50 -3.35 -33.06
C VAL A 540 -3.93 -1.89 -33.06
N ILE A 541 -3.55 -1.19 -32.00
CA ILE A 541 -3.56 0.26 -31.92
C ILE A 541 -2.13 0.78 -31.75
N TYR A 542 -1.93 2.06 -32.06
CA TYR A 542 -0.67 2.74 -31.83
C TYR A 542 -0.90 3.89 -30.87
N ALA A 543 -0.07 3.97 -29.82
CA ALA A 543 0.00 5.10 -28.91
C ALA A 543 1.32 5.86 -29.17
N PHE A 544 1.21 7.12 -29.52
CA PHE A 544 2.32 8.00 -29.82
C PHE A 544 2.36 9.13 -28.81
N GLY A 545 3.53 9.40 -28.24
CA GLY A 545 3.73 10.45 -27.24
C GLY A 545 5.12 11.06 -27.29
N TRP A 546 5.22 12.27 -26.76
CA TRP A 546 6.47 12.98 -26.57
C TRP A 546 6.69 13.23 -25.09
N PHE A 547 7.96 13.11 -24.67
CA PHE A 547 8.35 13.54 -23.32
C PHE A 547 9.68 14.30 -23.37
N TYR A 548 9.78 15.31 -22.49
CA TYR A 548 10.96 16.15 -22.35
C TYR A 548 11.85 15.65 -21.22
N SER A 549 13.16 15.59 -21.47
CA SER A 549 14.18 15.34 -20.44
C SER A 549 15.14 16.53 -20.40
N SER A 550 15.36 17.12 -19.22
CA SER A 550 16.27 18.26 -19.04
C SER A 550 17.75 17.92 -19.33
N ARG A 551 18.09 16.62 -19.33
CA ARG A 551 19.45 16.13 -19.57
C ARG A 551 19.45 14.79 -20.32
N LYS A 552 20.55 14.50 -21.02
CA LYS A 552 20.83 13.16 -21.53
C LYS A 552 21.12 12.24 -20.34
N ARG A 553 20.42 11.10 -20.24
CA ARG A 553 20.58 10.13 -19.14
C ARG A 553 20.09 8.75 -19.51
N ASP A 554 20.54 7.77 -18.73
CA ASP A 554 20.01 6.41 -18.79
C ASP A 554 18.76 6.29 -17.90
N LEU A 555 17.72 5.68 -18.43
CA LEU A 555 16.48 5.35 -17.74
C LEU A 555 16.22 3.86 -17.87
N ARG A 556 15.34 3.35 -17.02
CA ARG A 556 14.72 2.05 -17.18
C ARG A 556 13.24 2.23 -17.47
N MET A 557 12.80 1.69 -18.59
CA MET A 557 11.39 1.60 -18.96
C MET A 557 10.81 0.32 -18.38
N PHE A 558 9.69 0.45 -17.67
CA PHE A 558 8.94 -0.65 -17.09
C PHE A 558 7.64 -0.82 -17.85
N VAL A 559 7.43 -2.01 -18.42
CA VAL A 559 6.26 -2.28 -19.27
C VAL A 559 5.68 -3.63 -18.90
N SER A 560 4.35 -3.70 -18.82
CA SER A 560 3.61 -4.96 -18.75
C SER A 560 2.43 -4.89 -19.71
N CYS A 561 2.27 -5.94 -20.49
CA CYS A 561 1.14 -6.08 -21.40
C CYS A 561 0.76 -7.56 -21.47
N ASN A 562 -0.53 -7.88 -21.32
CA ASN A 562 -1.01 -9.26 -21.38
C ASN A 562 -1.01 -9.86 -22.78
N ASP A 563 -0.86 -9.00 -23.79
CA ASP A 563 -0.80 -9.36 -25.20
C ASP A 563 0.49 -8.85 -25.88
N GLY A 564 0.47 -8.54 -27.17
CA GLY A 564 1.64 -8.09 -27.90
C GLY A 564 1.95 -6.60 -27.68
N ILE A 565 3.24 -6.28 -27.44
CA ILE A 565 3.72 -4.89 -27.36
C ILE A 565 5.05 -4.71 -28.08
N LYS A 566 5.15 -3.65 -28.91
CA LYS A 566 6.41 -3.11 -29.43
C LYS A 566 6.56 -1.66 -29.00
N VAL A 567 7.75 -1.26 -28.60
CA VAL A 567 8.07 0.11 -28.19
C VAL A 567 9.26 0.61 -28.99
N TRP A 568 9.09 1.77 -29.59
CA TRP A 568 10.17 2.55 -30.20
C TRP A 568 10.45 3.79 -29.38
N LEU A 569 11.71 4.07 -29.16
CA LEU A 569 12.21 5.32 -28.61
C LEU A 569 13.09 5.99 -29.67
N ASN A 570 12.75 7.22 -30.09
CA ASN A 570 13.49 7.96 -31.11
C ASN A 570 13.78 7.09 -32.34
N ASP A 571 12.73 6.39 -32.85
CA ASP A 571 12.72 5.52 -34.03
C ASP A 571 13.45 4.17 -33.89
N ARG A 572 14.03 3.88 -32.73
CA ARG A 572 14.69 2.59 -32.46
C ARG A 572 13.79 1.69 -31.63
N ILE A 573 13.65 0.44 -32.02
CA ILE A 573 12.94 -0.55 -31.21
C ILE A 573 13.74 -0.80 -29.94
N VAL A 574 13.10 -0.54 -28.80
CA VAL A 574 13.69 -0.75 -27.47
C VAL A 574 13.03 -1.93 -26.72
N LEU A 575 11.85 -2.35 -27.18
CA LEU A 575 11.15 -3.52 -26.65
C LEU A 575 10.27 -4.13 -27.74
N ALA A 576 10.25 -5.47 -27.86
CA ALA A 576 9.29 -6.21 -28.65
C ALA A 576 8.96 -7.51 -27.93
N ARG A 577 7.69 -7.71 -27.55
CA ARG A 577 7.20 -8.90 -26.86
C ARG A 577 5.80 -9.24 -27.35
N HIS A 578 5.55 -10.53 -27.50
CA HIS A 578 4.25 -11.07 -27.88
C HIS A 578 3.99 -12.30 -27.02
N ASN A 579 3.04 -12.20 -26.10
CA ASN A 579 2.63 -13.29 -25.23
C ASN A 579 1.14 -13.13 -24.88
N HIS A 580 0.51 -14.21 -24.42
CA HIS A 580 -0.87 -14.23 -23.98
C HIS A 580 -0.90 -14.75 -22.55
N ARG A 581 -0.77 -13.87 -21.60
CA ARG A 581 -0.81 -14.20 -20.18
C ARG A 581 -1.20 -12.96 -19.34
N PRO A 582 -1.79 -13.15 -18.16
CA PRO A 582 -2.03 -12.05 -17.22
C PRO A 582 -0.74 -11.27 -16.96
N ILE A 583 -0.86 -9.93 -16.83
CA ILE A 583 0.27 -9.07 -16.52
C ILE A 583 0.80 -9.33 -15.09
N ARG A 584 2.10 -9.14 -14.92
CA ARG A 584 2.82 -9.24 -13.63
C ARG A 584 3.79 -8.06 -13.51
N PRO A 585 3.30 -6.84 -13.29
CA PRO A 585 4.14 -5.66 -13.29
C PRO A 585 5.27 -5.68 -12.26
N PRO A 586 6.47 -5.31 -12.68
CA PRO A 586 6.84 -5.06 -14.08
C PRO A 586 7.27 -6.35 -14.81
N ASP A 587 6.55 -6.72 -15.87
CA ASP A 587 6.90 -7.91 -16.68
C ASP A 587 8.21 -7.73 -17.43
N TYR A 588 8.40 -6.55 -18.02
CA TYR A 588 9.55 -6.22 -18.86
C TYR A 588 10.25 -4.99 -18.35
N ARG A 589 11.57 -5.05 -18.38
CA ARG A 589 12.48 -3.96 -18.02
C ARG A 589 13.43 -3.76 -19.19
N SER A 590 13.47 -2.53 -19.71
CA SER A 590 14.38 -2.16 -20.80
C SER A 590 15.20 -0.95 -20.39
N ASP A 591 16.52 -1.09 -20.36
CA ASP A 591 17.43 0.03 -20.15
C ASP A 591 17.50 0.84 -21.45
N ILE A 592 17.24 2.12 -21.38
CA ILE A 592 17.16 3.05 -22.49
C ILE A 592 17.98 4.29 -22.21
N GLN A 593 18.49 4.94 -23.27
CA GLN A 593 19.11 6.25 -23.18
C GLN A 593 18.18 7.29 -23.76
N VAL A 594 17.84 8.32 -22.97
CA VAL A 594 17.06 9.48 -23.43
C VAL A 594 17.98 10.65 -23.74
N LEU A 595 17.59 11.42 -24.74
CA LEU A 595 18.30 12.63 -25.13
C LEU A 595 17.90 13.82 -24.25
N ARG A 596 18.74 14.84 -24.15
CA ARG A 596 18.34 16.14 -23.67
C ARG A 596 17.33 16.74 -24.66
N GLY A 597 16.22 17.27 -24.15
CA GLY A 597 15.13 17.80 -24.96
C GLY A 597 14.03 16.76 -25.19
N TRP A 598 13.28 16.92 -26.27
CA TRP A 598 12.14 16.09 -26.60
C TRP A 598 12.56 14.70 -27.10
N ASN A 599 11.96 13.67 -26.52
CA ASN A 599 12.08 12.28 -26.92
C ASN A 599 10.73 11.76 -27.38
N ARG A 600 10.75 10.91 -28.38
CA ARG A 600 9.58 10.39 -29.07
C ARG A 600 9.35 8.92 -28.74
N LEU A 601 8.14 8.59 -28.26
CA LEU A 601 7.70 7.22 -28.01
C LEU A 601 6.63 6.81 -29.01
N LEU A 602 6.73 5.59 -29.50
CA LEU A 602 5.66 4.88 -30.17
C LEU A 602 5.46 3.53 -29.52
N LEU A 603 4.24 3.22 -29.14
CA LEU A 603 3.82 1.93 -28.69
C LEU A 603 2.88 1.30 -29.72
N LYS A 604 3.15 0.08 -30.16
CA LYS A 604 2.19 -0.75 -30.88
C LYS A 604 1.65 -1.77 -29.90
N ILE A 605 0.33 -1.77 -29.68
CA ILE A 605 -0.35 -2.55 -28.67
C ILE A 605 -1.31 -3.50 -29.40
N ALA A 606 -1.13 -4.81 -29.21
CA ALA A 606 -2.00 -5.81 -29.81
C ALA A 606 -3.11 -6.25 -28.83
N ARG A 607 -4.24 -6.66 -29.42
CA ARG A 607 -5.34 -7.33 -28.74
C ARG A 607 -5.67 -8.62 -29.50
N CYS A 608 -5.70 -9.74 -28.77
CA CYS A 608 -5.93 -11.08 -29.32
C CYS A 608 -7.13 -11.77 -28.63
N GLY A 609 -8.27 -11.06 -28.55
CA GLY A 609 -9.52 -11.58 -27.98
C GLY A 609 -9.90 -10.92 -26.66
N GLU A 610 -9.08 -11.07 -25.64
CA GLU A 610 -9.33 -10.53 -24.28
C GLU A 610 -9.01 -9.04 -24.16
N PRO A 611 -9.54 -8.33 -23.14
CA PRO A 611 -9.17 -6.94 -22.88
C PRO A 611 -7.68 -6.77 -22.64
N VAL A 612 -7.12 -5.66 -23.14
CA VAL A 612 -5.71 -5.33 -22.97
C VAL A 612 -5.48 -4.67 -21.62
N HIS A 613 -4.50 -5.18 -20.90
CA HIS A 613 -3.95 -4.56 -19.70
C HIS A 613 -2.54 -4.06 -20.00
N LEU A 614 -2.36 -2.74 -20.02
CA LEU A 614 -1.08 -2.09 -20.29
C LEU A 614 -0.65 -1.27 -19.08
N HIS A 615 0.47 -1.64 -18.48
CA HIS A 615 1.10 -0.87 -17.38
C HIS A 615 2.43 -0.32 -17.87
N PHE A 616 2.66 1.00 -17.75
CA PHE A 616 3.81 1.69 -18.35
C PHE A 616 4.30 2.85 -17.47
N TYR A 617 5.59 2.85 -17.12
CA TYR A 617 6.24 3.96 -16.43
C TYR A 617 7.77 3.95 -16.62
N PHE A 618 8.42 5.04 -16.24
CA PHE A 618 9.87 5.16 -16.24
C PHE A 618 10.44 5.13 -14.81
N GLY A 619 11.69 4.67 -14.70
CA GLY A 619 12.46 4.68 -13.48
C GLY A 619 13.95 4.45 -13.75
N ASP A 620 14.69 4.00 -12.74
CA ASP A 620 16.09 3.63 -12.86
C ASP A 620 16.36 2.16 -12.50
N ARG A 621 17.64 1.79 -12.50
CA ARG A 621 18.11 0.43 -12.13
C ARG A 621 17.91 0.11 -10.63
N LYS A 622 17.70 1.13 -9.80
CA LYS A 622 17.40 1.00 -8.36
C LYS A 622 15.89 0.97 -8.08
N ASN A 623 15.07 0.92 -9.14
CA ASN A 623 13.60 0.95 -9.10
C ASN A 623 12.99 2.27 -8.61
N HIS A 624 13.75 3.38 -8.57
CA HIS A 624 13.14 4.68 -8.38
C HIS A 624 12.19 4.96 -9.54
N VAL A 625 11.01 5.50 -9.26
CA VAL A 625 10.06 5.96 -10.27
C VAL A 625 10.39 7.41 -10.61
N PHE A 626 10.46 7.74 -11.91
CA PHE A 626 10.74 9.11 -12.36
C PHE A 626 9.47 9.87 -12.68
N ASP A 627 9.40 11.08 -12.15
CA ASP A 627 8.26 11.98 -12.24
C ASP A 627 8.66 13.37 -12.77
N ASP A 628 9.86 13.49 -13.36
CA ASP A 628 10.41 14.73 -13.89
C ASP A 628 10.40 14.79 -15.44
N LEU A 629 9.68 13.87 -16.09
CA LEU A 629 9.50 13.84 -17.53
C LEU A 629 8.19 14.54 -17.90
N ILE A 630 8.27 15.62 -18.65
CA ILE A 630 7.12 16.43 -19.06
C ILE A 630 6.54 15.85 -20.35
N ASP A 631 5.29 15.43 -20.33
CA ASP A 631 4.58 14.88 -21.48
C ASP A 631 3.89 15.98 -22.29
N THR A 632 3.77 15.79 -23.62
CA THR A 632 2.95 16.64 -24.49
C THR A 632 2.40 15.84 -25.66
N TYR A 633 1.32 16.33 -26.27
CA TYR A 633 0.84 15.82 -27.56
C TYR A 633 1.77 16.22 -28.71
N PHE A 634 2.23 17.49 -28.73
CA PHE A 634 3.08 18.04 -29.78
C PHE A 634 4.13 19.00 -29.21
N PRO A 635 5.43 18.77 -29.46
CA PRO A 635 6.51 19.65 -28.94
C PRO A 635 6.49 21.09 -29.42
N GLY A 636 5.89 21.35 -30.59
CA GLY A 636 5.89 22.69 -31.20
C GLY A 636 5.02 23.74 -30.51
N GLU A 637 4.08 23.31 -29.68
CA GLU A 637 3.15 24.17 -28.95
C GLU A 637 3.74 24.67 -27.61
N VAL A 638 4.83 24.06 -27.15
CA VAL A 638 5.40 24.25 -25.78
C VAL A 638 6.63 25.18 -25.75
N LEU A 639 7.27 25.45 -26.90
CA LEU A 639 8.55 26.18 -26.95
C LEU A 639 8.47 27.68 -26.56
N ALA A 640 7.28 28.21 -26.27
CA ALA A 640 7.11 29.60 -25.86
C ALA A 640 7.45 29.89 -24.37
N PHE A 641 7.65 28.86 -23.54
CA PHE A 641 7.78 29.04 -22.09
C PHE A 641 9.03 28.43 -21.43
N ALA A 642 9.98 27.93 -22.20
CA ALA A 642 11.26 27.41 -21.72
C ALA A 642 12.44 28.35 -21.98
N GLY A 643 12.21 29.65 -21.96
CA GLY A 643 13.20 30.71 -22.04
C GLY A 643 13.54 31.30 -20.68
#